data_b4edcbab08bf91bf1bf9ed2c497aac3e
#
_entry.id   b4edcbab08bf91bf1bf9ed2c497aac3e
#
_cell.length_a   1.000
_cell.length_b   1.000
_cell.length_c   1.000
_cell.angle_alpha   90.00
_cell.angle_beta   90.00
_cell.angle_gamma   90.00
#
_symmetry.space_group_name_H-M   'P 1'
#
loop_
_entity.id
_entity.type
_entity.pdbx_description
1 polymer ?
#
loop_
_entity_poly.entity_id
_entity_poly.type
_entity_poly.pdbx_seq_one_letter_code
_entity_poly.pdbx_strand_id
1 'polypeptide(L)'
;MSRQGRSSKGVFAGLGLGMMALADPAAAADLPLKAPAMRTIFDWTGFYVGAHVGYGRGTSNAVLIDPAVAAGPGVASGMTGGVQAGYNHRFQSGVLLGAEGDFTFPNYFISNSVVSLLASPRSTVTEGLDYVGTLRGRIGYTAGSWLFYATGGLAVAGERFVNTPALGNDEKVIHDRLGWAAGAGIEYGFAPDWSVKLEYLYSRFEDANVRFPSGTQFSSTLDFQSLRIGLNRKLDWPGAPNLQPKDPTDPESDRWEIHGQSTFLEQGYPAFHAPYSGPNSLTPAPQAQETWSNSLFLNARLWDGGELYYNPELLQGFGLSNTVGLAGFSSGEAQKSDFPYPHYNTSRLFLRQTFGFGGEQEELGSGGTQLAEKVDVSRLTLQAGKFAVIDVFDGNAYAKDTRKDFMNWSIWAPGAFDYAADKLGLTYGVTAELNQKHWALRAGYFAETDVSNSNNLDTSLFRRGEYVGELETRYSLFGQPGKLRTIVWLNSVFSGSYRETLDNPALNLDIAQTRTSRVKYGYVLNFEQSITSDIGVFGRWSWNDGKTEIMTFTDIDRSLSLGTSLDGHMWGREDDTIGIAGAINGLSRDHRDFLAAGGLGPLIGDGQLNYRPERILEAYYAYALTKQLTLTGDYQFITNPAYNADRGPVSVFSARLHGEF
;
A
#
# COMPACT_ATOMS: atom_id res chain seq x y z
N MET A 1 43.65 36.70 26.19
CA MET A 1 43.90 35.30 26.42
C MET A 1 42.82 34.56 25.63
N SER A 2 43.01 34.28 24.37
CA SER A 2 43.75 33.24 23.66
C SER A 2 43.14 31.86 23.88
N ARG A 3 42.45 31.35 22.85
CA ARG A 3 42.57 30.06 22.13
C ARG A 3 41.34 29.85 21.26
N GLN A 4 41.47 30.05 20.00
CA GLN A 4 41.87 29.18 18.89
C GLN A 4 40.87 28.04 18.61
N GLY A 5 40.27 28.16 17.44
CA GLY A 5 39.41 27.26 16.76
C GLY A 5 40.12 25.97 16.27
N ARG A 6 39.32 24.98 15.95
CA ARG A 6 39.72 23.87 15.06
C ARG A 6 38.61 23.56 14.06
N SER A 7 38.92 23.86 12.82
CA SER A 7 38.29 23.30 11.61
C SER A 7 38.58 21.83 11.52
N SER A 8 37.56 21.00 11.31
CA SER A 8 37.76 19.61 10.88
C SER A 8 37.30 19.43 9.41
N LYS A 9 38.28 19.33 8.55
CA LYS A 9 38.10 18.89 7.16
C LYS A 9 37.83 17.39 7.18
N GLY A 10 36.66 16.96 6.70
CA GLY A 10 36.36 15.55 6.46
C GLY A 10 37.06 15.05 5.21
N VAL A 11 37.86 14.02 5.37
CA VAL A 11 38.58 13.28 4.32
C VAL A 11 37.64 12.21 3.78
N PHE A 12 37.38 12.24 2.47
CA PHE A 12 36.79 11.10 1.74
C PHE A 12 37.87 10.03 1.57
N ALA A 13 37.67 8.86 2.19
CA ALA A 13 38.47 7.66 1.93
C ALA A 13 37.77 6.78 0.89
N GLY A 14 38.39 6.65 -0.27
CA GLY A 14 37.95 5.71 -1.30
C GLY A 14 38.33 4.26 -0.90
N LEU A 15 37.38 3.35 -1.04
CA LEU A 15 37.63 1.91 -0.96
C LEU A 15 38.03 1.41 -2.35
N GLY A 16 39.35 1.15 -2.53
CA GLY A 16 39.88 0.37 -3.63
C GLY A 16 39.89 -1.12 -3.28
N LEU A 17 39.19 -1.92 -4.06
CA LEU A 17 39.32 -3.40 -4.02
C LEU A 17 40.59 -3.80 -4.72
N GLY A 18 41.60 -4.27 -3.97
CA GLY A 18 42.76 -5.01 -4.48
C GLY A 18 42.45 -6.49 -4.47
N MET A 19 42.38 -7.11 -5.65
CA MET A 19 42.41 -8.55 -5.81
C MET A 19 43.85 -8.98 -6.00
N MET A 20 44.45 -9.68 -5.03
CA MET A 20 45.68 -10.43 -5.20
C MET A 20 45.34 -11.83 -5.70
N ALA A 21 45.83 -12.13 -6.89
CA ALA A 21 45.86 -13.47 -7.47
C ALA A 21 47.04 -14.27 -6.90
N LEU A 22 46.76 -15.43 -6.29
CA LEU A 22 47.74 -16.47 -6.06
C LEU A 22 47.55 -17.55 -7.16
N ALA A 23 48.54 -17.72 -7.98
CA ALA A 23 48.61 -18.78 -8.98
C ALA A 23 49.38 -19.96 -8.41
N ASP A 24 48.81 -21.13 -8.49
CA ASP A 24 49.54 -22.42 -8.39
C ASP A 24 49.28 -23.24 -9.67
N PRO A 25 50.31 -23.85 -10.29
CA PRO A 25 50.15 -24.57 -11.53
C PRO A 25 50.02 -26.07 -11.27
N ALA A 26 48.90 -26.67 -11.67
CA ALA A 26 48.89 -28.14 -11.83
C ALA A 26 47.92 -28.63 -12.91
N ALA A 27 48.49 -29.32 -13.86
CA ALA A 27 47.99 -30.44 -14.65
C ALA A 27 46.86 -30.21 -15.65
N ALA A 28 47.25 -30.23 -16.91
CA ALA A 28 46.37 -30.41 -18.06
C ALA A 28 45.62 -31.75 -18.00
N ALA A 29 44.30 -31.68 -18.05
CA ALA A 29 43.45 -32.75 -18.55
C ALA A 29 42.54 -32.13 -19.62
N ASP A 30 42.60 -32.66 -20.83
CA ASP A 30 41.75 -32.28 -21.97
C ASP A 30 40.27 -32.50 -21.60
N LEU A 31 39.61 -31.43 -21.24
CA LEU A 31 38.14 -31.37 -21.22
C LEU A 31 37.69 -30.85 -22.60
N PRO A 32 36.62 -31.42 -23.19
CA PRO A 32 36.09 -30.90 -24.44
C PRO A 32 35.70 -29.43 -24.23
N LEU A 33 36.34 -28.55 -25.02
CA LEU A 33 36.01 -27.13 -25.09
C LEU A 33 34.54 -27.00 -25.44
N LYS A 34 33.71 -26.72 -24.42
CA LYS A 34 32.36 -26.26 -24.65
C LYS A 34 32.49 -24.98 -25.48
N ALA A 35 31.94 -24.97 -26.68
CA ALA A 35 31.94 -23.80 -27.53
C ALA A 35 31.50 -22.58 -26.68
N PRO A 36 32.22 -21.44 -26.78
CA PRO A 36 31.80 -20.24 -26.04
C PRO A 36 30.36 -19.96 -26.39
N ALA A 37 29.51 -19.90 -25.38
CA ALA A 37 28.11 -19.51 -25.56
C ALA A 37 28.11 -18.20 -26.37
N MET A 38 27.47 -18.19 -27.53
CA MET A 38 27.27 -16.97 -28.30
C MET A 38 26.65 -15.96 -27.32
N ARG A 39 27.38 -14.88 -26.99
CA ARG A 39 26.82 -13.76 -26.27
C ARG A 39 25.72 -13.17 -27.15
N THR A 40 24.49 -13.45 -26.85
CA THR A 40 23.34 -12.77 -27.47
C THR A 40 23.52 -11.29 -27.18
N ILE A 41 23.78 -10.49 -28.23
CA ILE A 41 23.85 -9.03 -28.10
C ILE A 41 22.44 -8.58 -27.74
N PHE A 42 22.28 -7.83 -26.64
CA PHE A 42 21.00 -7.29 -26.20
C PHE A 42 20.37 -6.47 -27.32
N ASP A 43 19.12 -6.78 -27.69
CA ASP A 43 18.36 -6.01 -28.66
C ASP A 43 17.72 -4.80 -28.00
N TRP A 44 18.23 -3.62 -28.31
CA TRP A 44 17.78 -2.35 -27.76
C TRP A 44 16.50 -1.80 -28.36
N THR A 45 16.01 -2.35 -29.49
CA THR A 45 14.80 -1.86 -30.16
C THR A 45 13.56 -2.47 -29.52
N GLY A 46 12.59 -1.65 -29.17
CA GLY A 46 11.28 -2.08 -28.66
C GLY A 46 10.79 -1.27 -27.47
N PHE A 47 9.59 -1.61 -27.01
CA PHE A 47 9.00 -1.08 -25.79
C PHE A 47 9.63 -1.72 -24.55
N TYR A 48 9.68 -0.97 -23.48
CA TYR A 48 10.08 -1.48 -22.16
C TYR A 48 9.28 -0.80 -21.06
N VAL A 49 9.17 -1.50 -19.94
CA VAL A 49 8.68 -0.99 -18.66
C VAL A 49 9.70 -1.27 -17.58
N GLY A 50 9.71 -0.46 -16.53
CA GLY A 50 10.68 -0.64 -15.46
C GLY A 50 10.32 0.12 -14.20
N ALA A 51 11.15 -0.11 -13.18
CA ALA A 51 11.11 0.62 -11.93
C ALA A 51 12.50 1.17 -11.61
N HIS A 52 12.56 2.22 -10.80
CA HIS A 52 13.81 2.78 -10.32
C HIS A 52 13.75 3.13 -8.84
N VAL A 53 14.92 3.12 -8.22
CA VAL A 53 15.17 3.67 -6.90
C VAL A 53 16.36 4.62 -6.98
N GLY A 54 16.38 5.64 -6.15
CA GLY A 54 17.46 6.62 -6.20
C GLY A 54 17.50 7.52 -4.98
N TYR A 55 18.36 8.51 -5.06
CA TYR A 55 18.46 9.57 -4.08
C TYR A 55 18.22 10.91 -4.79
N GLY A 56 17.24 11.66 -4.27
CA GLY A 56 16.86 12.97 -4.79
C GLY A 56 17.25 14.09 -3.85
N ARG A 57 17.57 15.24 -4.43
CA ARG A 57 17.81 16.50 -3.70
C ARG A 57 17.07 17.62 -4.39
N GLY A 58 16.13 18.23 -3.66
CA GLY A 58 15.44 19.46 -4.06
C GLY A 58 16.07 20.69 -3.40
N THR A 59 16.10 21.77 -4.13
CA THR A 59 16.44 23.10 -3.61
C THR A 59 15.30 24.05 -3.93
N SER A 60 14.78 24.73 -2.90
CA SER A 60 13.70 25.71 -3.00
C SER A 60 14.16 27.04 -2.41
N ASN A 61 13.95 28.15 -3.13
CA ASN A 61 14.06 29.46 -2.56
C ASN A 61 12.64 29.98 -2.32
N ALA A 62 12.24 30.02 -1.06
CA ALA A 62 10.89 30.36 -0.66
C ALA A 62 10.80 31.76 -0.07
N VAL A 63 9.73 32.49 -0.35
CA VAL A 63 9.43 33.82 0.18
C VAL A 63 7.98 33.86 0.66
N LEU A 64 7.77 34.32 1.90
CA LEU A 64 6.44 34.76 2.34
C LEU A 64 6.25 36.19 1.88
N ILE A 65 5.18 36.46 1.14
CA ILE A 65 4.89 37.79 0.57
C ILE A 65 4.06 38.60 1.57
N ASP A 66 3.15 37.96 2.29
CA ASP A 66 2.31 38.58 3.31
C ASP A 66 2.07 37.64 4.50
N PRO A 67 2.58 37.93 5.71
CA PRO A 67 3.55 38.99 6.03
C PRO A 67 4.92 38.70 5.39
N ALA A 68 5.58 39.77 4.89
CA ALA A 68 6.86 39.60 4.20
C ALA A 68 7.96 39.07 5.14
N VAL A 69 8.48 37.91 4.83
CA VAL A 69 9.64 37.30 5.49
C VAL A 69 10.60 36.85 4.41
N ALA A 70 11.81 37.39 4.43
CA ALA A 70 12.87 36.92 3.53
C ALA A 70 13.25 35.47 3.90
N ALA A 71 13.20 34.61 2.94
CA ALA A 71 13.58 33.22 3.10
C ALA A 71 15.05 32.97 2.79
N GLY A 72 15.57 31.91 3.40
CA GLY A 72 16.81 31.27 2.95
C GLY A 72 16.51 30.10 2.02
N PRO A 73 17.52 29.55 1.32
CA PRO A 73 17.33 28.36 0.51
C PRO A 73 16.96 27.15 1.38
N GLY A 74 15.79 26.57 1.13
CA GLY A 74 15.40 25.28 1.65
C GLY A 74 16.09 24.17 0.86
N VAL A 75 16.67 23.20 1.54
CA VAL A 75 17.23 21.99 0.91
C VAL A 75 16.49 20.79 1.47
N ALA A 76 15.93 20.01 0.59
CA ALA A 76 15.28 18.76 0.92
C ALA A 76 15.96 17.62 0.16
N SER A 77 16.21 16.51 0.81
CA SER A 77 16.84 15.35 0.18
C SER A 77 16.39 14.05 0.80
N GLY A 78 16.31 13.00 0.00
CA GLY A 78 15.89 11.69 0.48
C GLY A 78 15.92 10.63 -0.60
N MET A 79 15.63 9.41 -0.19
CA MET A 79 15.43 8.29 -1.11
C MET A 79 14.18 8.55 -1.96
N THR A 80 14.23 8.11 -3.21
CA THR A 80 13.11 8.17 -4.15
C THR A 80 12.92 6.82 -4.81
N GLY A 81 11.73 6.54 -5.27
CA GLY A 81 11.42 5.37 -6.05
C GLY A 81 10.39 5.70 -7.12
N GLY A 82 10.28 4.90 -8.15
CA GLY A 82 9.32 5.20 -9.21
C GLY A 82 9.27 4.15 -10.28
N VAL A 83 8.44 4.44 -11.29
CA VAL A 83 8.20 3.60 -12.44
C VAL A 83 8.52 4.34 -13.73
N GLN A 84 8.85 3.60 -14.77
CA GLN A 84 9.16 4.15 -16.07
C GLN A 84 8.67 3.23 -17.19
N ALA A 85 8.36 3.83 -18.32
CA ALA A 85 8.06 3.12 -19.56
C ALA A 85 8.63 3.90 -20.74
N GLY A 86 9.05 3.20 -21.79
CA GLY A 86 9.62 3.86 -22.94
C GLY A 86 9.68 2.98 -24.18
N TYR A 87 10.13 3.60 -25.26
CA TYR A 87 10.42 2.94 -26.52
C TYR A 87 11.78 3.38 -27.03
N ASN A 88 12.59 2.45 -27.47
CA ASN A 88 13.88 2.69 -28.10
C ASN A 88 13.87 2.17 -29.55
N HIS A 89 14.53 2.89 -30.45
CA HIS A 89 14.85 2.44 -31.79
C HIS A 89 16.37 2.53 -32.00
N ARG A 90 17.01 1.40 -32.23
CA ARG A 90 18.44 1.30 -32.53
C ARG A 90 18.67 1.23 -34.03
N PHE A 91 19.45 2.15 -34.56
CA PHE A 91 19.89 2.15 -35.95
C PHE A 91 21.08 1.21 -36.15
N GLN A 92 21.34 0.81 -37.42
CA GLN A 92 22.45 -0.05 -37.76
C GLN A 92 23.83 0.58 -37.41
N SER A 93 23.91 1.91 -37.38
CA SER A 93 25.10 2.65 -36.98
C SER A 93 25.43 2.52 -35.48
N GLY A 94 24.58 1.89 -34.68
CA GLY A 94 24.70 1.84 -33.21
C GLY A 94 24.10 3.03 -32.50
N VAL A 95 23.64 4.05 -33.22
CA VAL A 95 22.89 5.18 -32.65
C VAL A 95 21.52 4.69 -32.20
N LEU A 96 21.05 5.20 -31.05
CA LEU A 96 19.72 4.92 -30.49
C LEU A 96 18.96 6.23 -30.32
N LEU A 97 17.71 6.23 -30.76
CA LEU A 97 16.72 7.25 -30.41
C LEU A 97 15.57 6.60 -29.65
N GLY A 98 15.08 7.27 -28.62
CA GLY A 98 13.97 6.77 -27.84
C GLY A 98 13.18 7.87 -27.14
N ALA A 99 12.10 7.46 -26.52
CA ALA A 99 11.32 8.29 -25.60
C ALA A 99 11.05 7.49 -24.33
N GLU A 100 11.07 8.19 -23.20
CA GLU A 100 10.80 7.61 -21.86
C GLU A 100 9.91 8.54 -21.06
N GLY A 101 8.85 7.98 -20.47
CA GLY A 101 8.05 8.63 -19.45
C GLY A 101 8.31 7.97 -18.10
N ASP A 102 8.40 8.75 -17.05
CA ASP A 102 8.55 8.24 -15.70
C ASP A 102 7.80 9.08 -14.66
N PHE A 103 7.47 8.41 -13.55
CA PHE A 103 7.02 9.03 -12.32
C PHE A 103 7.93 8.62 -11.17
N THR A 104 8.44 9.61 -10.45
CA THR A 104 9.33 9.47 -9.30
C THR A 104 8.65 10.01 -8.06
N PHE A 105 8.62 9.26 -6.99
CA PHE A 105 7.98 9.60 -5.73
C PHE A 105 9.03 9.65 -4.61
N PRO A 106 8.88 10.56 -3.61
CA PRO A 106 9.72 10.53 -2.43
C PRO A 106 9.48 9.25 -1.64
N ASN A 107 10.52 8.76 -0.98
CA ASN A 107 10.40 7.61 -0.11
C ASN A 107 9.91 8.01 1.28
N TYR A 108 8.68 7.70 1.60
CA TYR A 108 8.08 7.89 2.91
C TYR A 108 8.65 6.96 4.00
N PHE A 109 9.56 6.06 3.66
CA PHE A 109 10.16 5.09 4.58
C PHE A 109 11.08 5.74 5.64
N ILE A 110 11.74 6.82 5.30
CA ILE A 110 12.74 7.47 6.17
C ILE A 110 12.25 8.85 6.64
N SER A 111 11.49 9.56 5.86
CA SER A 111 10.72 10.77 6.24
C SER A 111 9.97 11.31 5.01
N ASN A 112 8.91 12.09 5.22
CA ASN A 112 8.24 12.92 4.19
C ASN A 112 9.16 14.04 3.65
N SER A 113 10.41 13.76 3.39
CA SER A 113 11.48 14.70 3.53
C SER A 113 11.98 15.35 2.26
N VAL A 114 11.11 15.62 1.30
CA VAL A 114 11.36 16.74 0.45
C VAL A 114 10.48 17.89 0.95
N VAL A 115 10.85 18.44 2.09
CA VAL A 115 10.09 19.48 2.78
C VAL A 115 11.03 20.63 3.10
N SER A 116 10.71 21.81 2.63
CA SER A 116 11.29 23.05 3.12
C SER A 116 10.35 23.69 4.15
N LEU A 117 10.93 24.26 5.20
CA LEU A 117 10.21 24.90 6.28
C LEU A 117 10.54 26.38 6.32
N LEU A 118 9.52 27.23 6.20
CA LEU A 118 9.65 28.66 6.41
C LEU A 118 8.82 29.07 7.62
N ALA A 119 9.47 29.51 8.68
CA ALA A 119 8.82 29.95 9.91
C ALA A 119 8.74 31.47 9.98
N SER A 120 7.58 32.00 10.35
CA SER A 120 7.33 33.39 10.72
C SER A 120 6.76 33.45 12.14
N PRO A 121 6.75 34.65 12.79
CA PRO A 121 6.15 34.76 14.12
C PRO A 121 4.66 34.36 14.22
N ARG A 122 3.96 34.22 13.09
CA ARG A 122 2.53 33.97 13.03
C ARG A 122 2.15 32.65 12.38
N SER A 123 3.05 32.02 11.60
CA SER A 123 2.75 30.76 10.90
C SER A 123 4.03 30.08 10.43
N THR A 124 3.91 28.80 10.15
CA THR A 124 4.96 28.00 9.51
C THR A 124 4.41 27.45 8.21
N VAL A 125 5.10 27.72 7.09
CA VAL A 125 4.75 27.14 5.79
C VAL A 125 5.70 25.99 5.49
N THR A 126 5.12 24.83 5.24
CA THR A 126 5.82 23.61 4.86
C THR A 126 5.54 23.34 3.37
N GLU A 127 6.60 23.15 2.59
CA GLU A 127 6.55 22.79 1.18
C GLU A 127 7.03 21.35 1.02
N GLY A 128 6.18 20.47 0.51
CA GLY A 128 6.46 19.06 0.30
C GLY A 128 6.32 18.67 -1.16
N LEU A 129 7.30 17.92 -1.70
CA LEU A 129 7.24 17.36 -3.05
C LEU A 129 6.58 15.98 -2.98
N ASP A 130 5.46 15.81 -3.67
CA ASP A 130 4.70 14.56 -3.64
C ASP A 130 5.06 13.65 -4.83
N TYR A 131 5.34 14.21 -6.01
CA TYR A 131 5.86 13.46 -7.15
C TYR A 131 6.61 14.34 -8.15
N VAL A 132 7.44 13.71 -8.97
CA VAL A 132 8.02 14.28 -10.19
C VAL A 132 7.73 13.34 -11.35
N GLY A 133 6.99 13.83 -12.34
CA GLY A 133 6.76 13.14 -13.62
C GLY A 133 7.63 13.72 -14.72
N THR A 134 8.15 12.90 -15.64
CA THR A 134 8.88 13.40 -16.81
C THR A 134 8.45 12.69 -18.09
N LEU A 135 8.51 13.42 -19.22
CA LEU A 135 8.39 12.87 -20.57
C LEU A 135 9.58 13.37 -21.40
N ARG A 136 10.50 12.46 -21.73
CA ARG A 136 11.82 12.80 -22.25
C ARG A 136 12.16 12.05 -23.54
N GLY A 137 12.81 12.72 -24.48
CA GLY A 137 13.54 12.07 -25.55
C GLY A 137 14.87 11.51 -25.04
N ARG A 138 15.33 10.40 -25.64
CA ARG A 138 16.64 9.77 -25.39
C ARG A 138 17.43 9.71 -26.70
N ILE A 139 18.70 10.09 -26.64
CA ILE A 139 19.67 9.88 -27.72
C ILE A 139 20.89 9.21 -27.16
N GLY A 140 21.34 8.13 -27.78
CA GLY A 140 22.45 7.36 -27.24
C GLY A 140 23.22 6.56 -28.29
N TYR A 141 24.25 5.86 -27.83
CA TYR A 141 25.06 4.95 -28.64
C TYR A 141 25.21 3.61 -27.93
N THR A 142 25.01 2.53 -28.70
CA THR A 142 25.10 1.16 -28.20
C THR A 142 26.45 0.54 -28.54
N ALA A 143 27.09 -0.04 -27.53
CA ALA A 143 28.33 -0.82 -27.66
C ALA A 143 28.12 -2.22 -27.07
N GLY A 144 27.70 -3.18 -27.91
CA GLY A 144 27.26 -4.50 -27.46
C GLY A 144 26.06 -4.40 -26.53
N SER A 145 26.18 -4.93 -25.32
CA SER A 145 25.12 -4.84 -24.29
C SER A 145 25.12 -3.52 -23.49
N TRP A 146 25.98 -2.56 -23.82
CA TRP A 146 26.00 -1.24 -23.18
C TRP A 146 25.30 -0.18 -24.03
N LEU A 147 24.54 0.69 -23.38
CA LEU A 147 23.95 1.90 -23.94
C LEU A 147 24.43 3.10 -23.12
N PHE A 148 25.01 4.09 -23.79
CA PHE A 148 25.34 5.39 -23.22
C PHE A 148 24.38 6.43 -23.83
N TYR A 149 23.69 7.21 -23.00
CA TYR A 149 22.67 8.12 -23.51
C TYR A 149 22.61 9.46 -22.76
N ALA A 150 22.13 10.47 -23.47
CA ALA A 150 21.60 11.70 -22.91
C ALA A 150 20.09 11.72 -23.07
N THR A 151 19.41 12.43 -22.19
CA THR A 151 17.96 12.56 -22.18
C THR A 151 17.52 13.96 -21.83
N GLY A 152 16.37 14.40 -22.35
CA GLY A 152 15.81 15.71 -22.03
C GLY A 152 14.36 15.85 -22.51
N GLY A 153 13.59 16.65 -21.80
CA GLY A 153 12.17 16.84 -22.10
C GLY A 153 11.41 17.62 -21.04
N LEU A 154 10.12 17.39 -21.00
CA LEU A 154 9.20 18.03 -20.07
C LEU A 154 9.26 17.39 -18.69
N ALA A 155 9.00 18.19 -17.66
CA ALA A 155 8.83 17.73 -16.28
C ALA A 155 7.60 18.37 -15.66
N VAL A 156 6.97 17.66 -14.73
CA VAL A 156 5.89 18.14 -13.86
C VAL A 156 6.22 17.74 -12.43
N ALA A 157 6.00 18.63 -11.47
CA ALA A 157 6.12 18.35 -10.05
C ALA A 157 4.80 18.64 -9.36
N GLY A 158 4.29 17.69 -8.58
CA GLY A 158 3.17 17.90 -7.68
C GLY A 158 3.67 18.25 -6.30
N GLU A 159 3.20 19.33 -5.74
CA GLU A 159 3.62 19.85 -4.45
C GLU A 159 2.46 20.14 -3.53
N ARG A 160 2.72 19.97 -2.26
CA ARG A 160 1.80 20.29 -1.17
C ARG A 160 2.38 21.38 -0.29
N PHE A 161 1.62 22.46 -0.17
CA PHE A 161 1.91 23.54 0.73
C PHE A 161 0.99 23.48 1.95
N VAL A 162 1.56 23.48 3.15
CA VAL A 162 0.80 23.48 4.40
C VAL A 162 1.20 24.72 5.19
N ASN A 163 0.23 25.60 5.45
CA ASN A 163 0.38 26.72 6.35
C ASN A 163 -0.19 26.33 7.71
N THR A 164 0.68 26.26 8.72
CA THR A 164 0.33 26.00 10.11
C THR A 164 0.35 27.32 10.87
N PRO A 165 -0.78 27.99 11.08
CA PRO A 165 -0.85 29.23 11.85
C PRO A 165 -0.58 28.97 13.34
N ALA A 166 -0.07 29.98 14.06
CA ALA A 166 0.14 29.88 15.50
C ALA A 166 -1.15 29.63 16.30
N LEU A 167 -2.31 29.99 15.74
CA LEU A 167 -3.66 29.75 16.28
C LEU A 167 -4.58 29.40 15.12
N GLY A 168 -5.26 28.27 15.19
CA GLY A 168 -6.19 27.79 14.16
C GLY A 168 -5.79 26.45 13.55
N ASN A 169 -6.49 26.05 12.50
CA ASN A 169 -6.23 24.78 11.80
C ASN A 169 -5.25 24.97 10.65
N ASP A 170 -4.57 23.89 10.29
CA ASP A 170 -3.70 23.84 9.11
C ASP A 170 -4.50 24.11 7.83
N GLU A 171 -3.91 24.91 6.96
CA GLU A 171 -4.41 25.19 5.63
C GLU A 171 -3.53 24.47 4.60
N LYS A 172 -4.15 23.73 3.68
CA LYS A 172 -3.44 22.97 2.64
C LYS A 172 -3.77 23.52 1.26
N VAL A 173 -2.76 23.67 0.43
CA VAL A 173 -2.90 23.99 -1.00
C VAL A 173 -2.02 23.03 -1.79
N ILE A 174 -2.56 22.47 -2.85
CA ILE A 174 -1.86 21.61 -3.80
C ILE A 174 -1.60 22.42 -5.05
N HIS A 175 -0.41 22.30 -5.59
CA HIS A 175 0.00 23.05 -6.77
C HIS A 175 0.91 22.19 -7.66
N ASP A 176 0.58 22.13 -8.95
CA ASP A 176 1.42 21.47 -9.94
C ASP A 176 2.27 22.51 -10.66
N ARG A 177 3.56 22.19 -10.84
CA ARG A 177 4.50 23.01 -11.59
C ARG A 177 4.91 22.32 -12.87
N LEU A 178 4.96 23.08 -13.94
CA LEU A 178 5.60 22.65 -15.17
C LEU A 178 7.09 23.02 -15.16
N GLY A 179 7.88 22.24 -15.90
CA GLY A 179 9.30 22.46 -15.98
C GLY A 179 9.94 21.63 -17.09
N TRP A 180 11.26 21.54 -17.03
CA TRP A 180 12.05 20.72 -17.93
C TRP A 180 13.00 19.83 -17.15
N ALA A 181 13.38 18.70 -17.75
CA ALA A 181 14.38 17.79 -17.23
C ALA A 181 15.44 17.49 -18.28
N ALA A 182 16.69 17.37 -17.81
CA ALA A 182 17.80 16.91 -18.64
C ALA A 182 18.74 16.02 -17.82
N GLY A 183 19.34 15.04 -18.47
CA GLY A 183 20.21 14.07 -17.80
C GLY A 183 21.02 13.21 -18.74
N ALA A 184 21.76 12.28 -18.14
CA ALA A 184 22.52 11.28 -18.85
C ALA A 184 22.58 9.98 -18.05
N GLY A 185 22.76 8.88 -18.74
CA GLY A 185 22.84 7.56 -18.11
C GLY A 185 23.61 6.54 -18.91
N ILE A 186 23.88 5.46 -18.21
CA ILE A 186 24.41 4.23 -18.78
C ILE A 186 23.43 3.11 -18.48
N GLU A 187 23.22 2.22 -19.44
CA GLU A 187 22.32 1.08 -19.28
C GLU A 187 23.00 -0.20 -19.79
N TYR A 188 22.85 -1.30 -19.10
CA TYR A 188 23.46 -2.58 -19.42
C TYR A 188 22.42 -3.68 -19.52
N GLY A 189 22.32 -4.29 -20.71
CA GLY A 189 21.51 -5.49 -20.95
C GLY A 189 22.25 -6.72 -20.43
N PHE A 190 21.77 -7.28 -19.32
CA PHE A 190 22.40 -8.43 -18.67
C PHE A 190 21.70 -9.76 -18.97
N ALA A 191 20.47 -9.71 -19.46
CA ALA A 191 19.69 -10.86 -19.93
C ALA A 191 18.94 -10.47 -21.21
N PRO A 192 18.37 -11.40 -21.99
CA PRO A 192 17.72 -11.10 -23.27
C PRO A 192 16.70 -9.95 -23.22
N ASP A 193 15.91 -9.87 -22.14
CA ASP A 193 14.83 -8.89 -21.98
C ASP A 193 15.05 -7.92 -20.82
N TRP A 194 16.16 -8.01 -20.09
CA TRP A 194 16.40 -7.23 -18.89
C TRP A 194 17.63 -6.34 -19.00
N SER A 195 17.48 -5.09 -18.58
CA SER A 195 18.58 -4.15 -18.47
C SER A 195 18.53 -3.42 -17.11
N VAL A 196 19.72 -3.04 -16.65
CA VAL A 196 19.91 -2.18 -15.50
C VAL A 196 20.49 -0.84 -15.96
N LYS A 197 19.93 0.28 -15.48
CA LYS A 197 20.42 1.62 -15.80
C LYS A 197 20.88 2.36 -14.55
N LEU A 198 21.89 3.21 -14.73
CA LEU A 198 22.28 4.27 -13.80
C LEU A 198 22.09 5.60 -14.50
N GLU A 199 21.27 6.48 -13.94
CA GLU A 199 20.91 7.75 -14.56
C GLU A 199 21.00 8.90 -13.55
N TYR A 200 21.60 10.02 -13.97
CA TYR A 200 21.50 11.29 -13.31
C TYR A 200 20.51 12.17 -14.06
N LEU A 201 19.60 12.81 -13.31
CA LEU A 201 18.59 13.71 -13.85
C LEU A 201 18.55 15.00 -13.04
N TYR A 202 18.55 16.12 -13.75
CA TYR A 202 18.29 17.46 -13.22
C TYR A 202 16.98 17.96 -13.80
N SER A 203 16.10 18.48 -12.93
CA SER A 203 14.82 19.08 -13.31
C SER A 203 14.70 20.46 -12.70
N ARG A 204 14.17 21.40 -13.47
CA ARG A 204 13.87 22.75 -13.02
C ARG A 204 12.44 23.10 -13.35
N PHE A 205 11.73 23.64 -12.38
CA PHE A 205 10.31 23.95 -12.45
C PHE A 205 10.07 25.45 -12.41
N GLU A 206 8.88 25.88 -12.92
CA GLU A 206 8.39 27.24 -12.81
C GLU A 206 8.17 27.62 -11.33
N ASP A 207 8.16 28.93 -11.05
CA ASP A 207 7.92 29.43 -9.70
C ASP A 207 6.45 29.19 -9.30
N ALA A 208 6.23 28.62 -8.10
CA ALA A 208 4.89 28.55 -7.53
C ALA A 208 4.54 29.85 -6.81
N ASN A 209 3.30 30.30 -7.00
CA ASN A 209 2.70 31.39 -6.26
C ASN A 209 1.40 30.89 -5.63
N VAL A 210 1.43 30.66 -4.33
CA VAL A 210 0.34 30.02 -3.58
C VAL A 210 -0.31 31.04 -2.65
N ARG A 211 -1.64 31.06 -2.63
CA ARG A 211 -2.43 31.84 -1.68
C ARG A 211 -3.27 30.90 -0.83
N PHE A 212 -3.06 30.98 0.48
CA PHE A 212 -3.84 30.23 1.45
C PHE A 212 -5.20 30.89 1.74
N PRO A 213 -6.21 30.15 2.23
CA PRO A 213 -7.50 30.70 2.62
C PRO A 213 -7.44 31.85 3.61
N SER A 214 -6.48 31.84 4.53
CA SER A 214 -6.18 32.95 5.46
C SER A 214 -5.72 34.24 4.79
N GLY A 215 -5.39 34.20 3.49
CA GLY A 215 -4.81 35.31 2.73
C GLY A 215 -3.29 35.33 2.71
N THR A 216 -2.62 34.46 3.48
CA THR A 216 -1.16 34.29 3.43
C THR A 216 -0.72 33.93 2.02
N GLN A 217 0.29 34.64 1.50
CA GLN A 217 0.85 34.40 0.17
C GLN A 217 2.28 33.91 0.27
N PHE A 218 2.57 32.84 -0.47
CA PHE A 218 3.84 32.17 -0.49
C PHE A 218 4.31 32.00 -1.95
N SER A 219 5.59 32.21 -2.21
CA SER A 219 6.21 31.94 -3.51
C SER A 219 7.49 31.16 -3.32
N SER A 220 7.74 30.19 -4.21
CA SER A 220 8.99 29.41 -4.18
C SER A 220 9.43 28.98 -5.58
N THR A 221 10.75 28.81 -5.73
CA THR A 221 11.38 28.13 -6.88
C THR A 221 11.62 26.67 -6.51
N LEU A 222 11.73 25.77 -7.49
CA LEU A 222 12.11 24.38 -7.26
C LEU A 222 13.09 23.89 -8.33
N ASP A 223 14.26 23.45 -7.86
CA ASP A 223 15.20 22.64 -8.64
C ASP A 223 15.30 21.26 -8.00
N PHE A 224 15.26 20.18 -8.79
CA PHE A 224 15.33 18.81 -8.30
C PHE A 224 16.40 18.02 -9.05
N GLN A 225 17.27 17.34 -8.32
CA GLN A 225 18.32 16.48 -8.85
C GLN A 225 18.15 15.07 -8.31
N SER A 226 18.33 14.07 -9.16
CA SER A 226 18.28 12.68 -8.72
C SER A 226 19.36 11.84 -9.39
N LEU A 227 19.96 10.94 -8.61
CA LEU A 227 20.77 9.83 -9.09
C LEU A 227 19.97 8.56 -8.82
N ARG A 228 19.69 7.78 -9.88
CA ARG A 228 18.78 6.64 -9.80
C ARG A 228 19.32 5.40 -10.51
N ILE A 229 19.05 4.26 -9.93
CA ILE A 229 19.27 2.94 -10.52
C ILE A 229 17.91 2.42 -10.94
N GLY A 230 17.77 2.04 -12.21
CA GLY A 230 16.53 1.50 -12.78
C GLY A 230 16.73 0.09 -13.32
N LEU A 231 15.71 -0.72 -13.20
CA LEU A 231 15.59 -2.03 -13.81
C LEU A 231 14.52 -1.96 -14.87
N ASN A 232 14.84 -2.34 -16.11
CA ASN A 232 13.91 -2.34 -17.24
C ASN A 232 13.69 -3.75 -17.77
N ARG A 233 12.47 -4.06 -18.16
CA ARG A 233 12.11 -5.24 -18.91
C ARG A 233 11.61 -4.83 -20.28
N LYS A 234 12.21 -5.39 -21.32
CA LYS A 234 11.77 -5.24 -22.70
C LYS A 234 10.45 -6.01 -22.90
N LEU A 235 9.53 -5.40 -23.64
CA LEU A 235 8.25 -6.00 -24.02
C LEU A 235 8.30 -6.39 -25.49
N ASP A 236 7.94 -7.63 -25.80
CA ASP A 236 7.76 -8.06 -27.18
C ASP A 236 6.40 -7.56 -27.70
N TRP A 237 6.44 -6.74 -28.77
CA TRP A 237 5.26 -6.27 -29.50
C TRP A 237 5.40 -6.62 -30.99
N PRO A 238 4.46 -7.31 -31.67
CA PRO A 238 2.99 -7.29 -31.50
C PRO A 238 2.46 -8.63 -30.99
N GLY A 239 2.00 -8.62 -29.81
CA GLY A 239 1.33 -9.68 -29.07
C GLY A 239 1.37 -9.29 -27.63
N ALA A 240 0.27 -9.46 -26.90
CA ALA A 240 0.30 -9.27 -25.45
C ALA A 240 1.51 -10.01 -24.87
N PRO A 241 2.15 -9.49 -23.82
CA PRO A 241 3.20 -10.24 -23.15
C PRO A 241 2.70 -11.67 -22.92
N ASN A 242 3.50 -12.65 -23.32
CA ASN A 242 3.17 -14.04 -23.07
C ASN A 242 3.37 -14.28 -21.57
N LEU A 243 2.36 -13.85 -20.82
CA LEU A 243 2.24 -14.02 -19.37
C LEU A 243 1.71 -15.41 -19.03
N GLN A 244 1.91 -16.38 -19.93
CA GLN A 244 1.63 -17.79 -19.61
C GLN A 244 2.42 -18.15 -18.33
N PRO A 245 1.79 -18.84 -17.40
CA PRO A 245 2.51 -19.44 -16.28
C PRO A 245 3.66 -20.26 -16.87
N LYS A 246 4.90 -19.94 -16.47
CA LYS A 246 6.07 -20.63 -16.97
C LYS A 246 6.05 -22.09 -16.50
N ASP A 247 6.62 -22.95 -17.31
CA ASP A 247 6.77 -24.38 -16.99
C ASP A 247 7.50 -24.54 -15.64
N PRO A 248 6.87 -25.16 -14.63
CA PRO A 248 7.48 -25.35 -13.31
C PRO A 248 8.77 -26.21 -13.34
N THR A 249 9.17 -26.70 -14.50
CA THR A 249 10.35 -27.56 -14.66
C THR A 249 11.63 -26.84 -15.13
N ASP A 250 11.59 -25.50 -15.39
CA ASP A 250 12.76 -24.72 -15.80
C ASP A 250 13.40 -23.96 -14.60
N PRO A 251 14.54 -24.42 -14.05
CA PRO A 251 15.15 -23.86 -12.84
C PRO A 251 15.66 -22.41 -12.97
N GLU A 252 15.89 -21.90 -14.18
CA GLU A 252 16.35 -20.52 -14.37
C GLU A 252 15.20 -19.53 -14.56
N SER A 253 14.00 -20.01 -14.93
CA SER A 253 12.82 -19.18 -15.13
C SER A 253 12.14 -18.75 -13.83
N ASP A 254 12.45 -19.42 -12.72
CA ASP A 254 11.69 -19.37 -11.46
C ASP A 254 12.26 -18.41 -10.41
N ARG A 255 13.30 -17.62 -10.77
CA ARG A 255 13.90 -16.70 -9.80
C ARG A 255 13.14 -15.41 -9.58
N TRP A 256 12.34 -14.99 -10.54
CA TRP A 256 11.67 -13.69 -10.53
C TRP A 256 10.27 -13.80 -11.09
N GLU A 257 9.31 -13.27 -10.37
CA GLU A 257 7.95 -13.09 -10.86
C GLU A 257 7.54 -11.64 -10.72
N ILE A 258 6.81 -11.15 -11.71
CA ILE A 258 6.26 -9.79 -11.73
C ILE A 258 4.78 -9.89 -11.99
N HIS A 259 3.98 -9.31 -11.08
CA HIS A 259 2.54 -9.18 -11.22
C HIS A 259 2.16 -7.72 -11.10
N GLY A 260 1.07 -7.35 -11.73
CA GLY A 260 0.51 -6.02 -11.63
C GLY A 260 -1.00 -6.06 -11.54
N GLN A 261 -1.56 -5.10 -10.83
CA GLN A 261 -3.01 -4.89 -10.81
C GLN A 261 -3.35 -3.42 -10.77
N SER A 262 -4.48 -3.08 -11.36
CA SER A 262 -5.06 -1.74 -11.36
C SER A 262 -6.55 -1.84 -11.07
N THR A 263 -7.03 -1.07 -10.10
CA THR A 263 -8.44 -1.05 -9.70
C THR A 263 -8.94 0.38 -9.68
N PHE A 264 -9.89 0.67 -10.53
CA PHE A 264 -10.68 1.91 -10.50
C PHE A 264 -12.04 1.62 -9.89
N LEU A 265 -12.43 2.39 -8.90
CA LEU A 265 -13.70 2.25 -8.20
C LEU A 265 -14.39 3.61 -8.14
N GLU A 266 -15.64 3.66 -8.57
CA GLU A 266 -16.57 4.77 -8.31
C GLU A 266 -17.66 4.30 -7.37
N GLN A 267 -17.94 5.07 -6.31
CA GLN A 267 -19.01 4.82 -5.36
C GLN A 267 -19.86 6.06 -5.20
N GLY A 268 -21.18 5.87 -5.03
CA GLY A 268 -22.07 6.99 -4.78
C GLY A 268 -23.35 6.57 -4.04
N TYR A 269 -23.99 7.54 -3.40
CA TYR A 269 -25.28 7.36 -2.75
C TYR A 269 -26.18 8.59 -2.98
N PRO A 270 -27.53 8.40 -3.07
CA PRO A 270 -28.50 9.48 -3.09
C PRO A 270 -28.65 10.11 -1.71
N ALA A 271 -29.34 11.24 -1.62
CA ALA A 271 -29.69 11.84 -0.33
C ALA A 271 -30.41 10.83 0.59
N PHE A 272 -30.11 10.89 1.87
CA PHE A 272 -30.75 10.08 2.90
C PHE A 272 -31.18 10.92 4.10
N HIS A 273 -32.02 10.36 4.94
CA HIS A 273 -32.53 11.05 6.13
C HIS A 273 -31.43 11.19 7.20
N ALA A 274 -31.20 12.44 7.65
CA ALA A 274 -30.29 12.75 8.75
C ALA A 274 -30.72 14.09 9.39
N PRO A 275 -31.36 14.09 10.56
CA PRO A 275 -31.85 15.30 11.18
C PRO A 275 -30.72 16.17 11.76
N TYR A 276 -29.56 15.62 11.99
CA TYR A 276 -28.34 16.30 12.45
C TYR A 276 -27.09 15.62 11.92
N SER A 277 -25.96 16.32 12.00
CA SER A 277 -24.63 15.81 11.61
C SER A 277 -23.58 16.36 12.55
N GLY A 278 -22.62 15.51 12.94
CA GLY A 278 -21.41 15.86 13.68
C GLY A 278 -20.17 15.81 12.80
N PRO A 279 -18.99 15.99 13.40
CA PRO A 279 -17.73 16.04 12.65
C PRO A 279 -17.42 14.79 11.82
N ASN A 280 -17.75 13.60 12.35
CA ASN A 280 -17.50 12.31 11.69
C ASN A 280 -18.81 11.66 11.21
N SER A 281 -19.75 12.46 10.71
CA SER A 281 -20.99 11.96 10.11
C SER A 281 -20.85 11.74 8.62
N LEU A 282 -21.51 10.70 8.11
CA LEU A 282 -21.74 10.58 6.67
C LEU A 282 -22.60 11.76 6.19
N THR A 283 -22.15 12.44 5.15
CA THR A 283 -22.87 13.61 4.59
C THR A 283 -24.24 13.19 4.05
N PRO A 284 -25.36 13.83 4.46
CA PRO A 284 -26.70 13.40 4.04
C PRO A 284 -27.05 13.80 2.60
N ALA A 285 -26.32 14.74 1.98
CA ALA A 285 -26.48 15.12 0.58
C ALA A 285 -25.98 14.01 -0.36
N PRO A 286 -26.50 13.93 -1.60
CA PRO A 286 -25.96 13.00 -2.61
C PRO A 286 -24.47 13.19 -2.78
N GLN A 287 -23.74 12.11 -2.87
CA GLN A 287 -22.28 12.12 -3.09
C GLN A 287 -21.86 11.01 -4.05
N ALA A 288 -20.81 11.29 -4.84
CA ALA A 288 -20.04 10.31 -5.58
C ALA A 288 -18.56 10.58 -5.34
N GLN A 289 -17.78 9.53 -5.20
CA GLN A 289 -16.33 9.58 -5.00
C GLN A 289 -15.66 8.44 -5.74
N GLU A 290 -14.44 8.68 -6.17
CA GLU A 290 -13.64 7.72 -6.93
C GLU A 290 -12.33 7.41 -6.21
N THR A 291 -11.86 6.19 -6.40
CA THR A 291 -10.51 5.76 -5.99
C THR A 291 -9.84 5.00 -7.12
N TRP A 292 -8.54 5.16 -7.24
CA TRP A 292 -7.72 4.43 -8.20
C TRP A 292 -6.48 3.91 -7.50
N SER A 293 -6.32 2.59 -7.48
CA SER A 293 -5.16 1.90 -6.90
C SER A 293 -4.43 1.09 -7.96
N ASN A 294 -3.10 1.20 -7.96
CA ASN A 294 -2.22 0.45 -8.86
C ASN A 294 -1.14 -0.21 -8.03
N SER A 295 -0.98 -1.51 -8.16
CA SER A 295 0.02 -2.29 -7.44
C SER A 295 0.93 -3.00 -8.42
N LEU A 296 2.22 -2.96 -8.15
CA LEU A 296 3.21 -3.80 -8.80
C LEU A 296 3.80 -4.74 -7.76
N PHE A 297 3.96 -6.01 -8.10
CA PHE A 297 4.56 -7.01 -7.24
C PHE A 297 5.84 -7.52 -7.90
N LEU A 298 6.94 -7.41 -7.19
CA LEU A 298 8.27 -7.84 -7.61
C LEU A 298 8.73 -8.92 -6.62
N ASN A 299 8.71 -10.15 -7.05
CA ASN A 299 9.01 -11.31 -6.22
C ASN A 299 10.31 -11.95 -6.68
N ALA A 300 11.17 -12.35 -5.74
CA ALA A 300 12.47 -12.92 -6.05
C ALA A 300 12.82 -14.08 -5.13
N ARG A 301 13.24 -15.21 -5.69
CA ARG A 301 13.88 -16.30 -4.95
C ARG A 301 15.37 -15.99 -4.79
N LEU A 302 15.82 -15.83 -3.54
CA LEU A 302 17.19 -15.46 -3.23
C LEU A 302 18.09 -16.69 -3.05
N TRP A 303 17.58 -17.69 -2.32
CA TRP A 303 18.20 -18.99 -2.03
C TRP A 303 17.10 -20.02 -1.77
N ASP A 304 17.46 -21.23 -1.47
CA ASP A 304 16.52 -22.33 -1.19
C ASP A 304 15.58 -21.99 -0.03
N GLY A 305 14.28 -21.95 -0.31
CA GLY A 305 13.22 -21.53 0.60
C GLY A 305 13.25 -20.05 1.00
N GLY A 306 14.22 -19.26 0.52
CA GLY A 306 14.39 -17.84 0.85
C GLY A 306 13.91 -16.91 -0.26
N GLU A 307 12.93 -16.03 0.04
CA GLU A 307 12.22 -15.19 -0.92
C GLU A 307 12.14 -13.74 -0.44
N LEU A 308 12.20 -12.81 -1.40
CA LEU A 308 12.00 -11.38 -1.19
C LEU A 308 10.78 -10.92 -1.98
N TYR A 309 9.93 -10.16 -1.34
CA TYR A 309 8.73 -9.56 -1.91
C TYR A 309 8.75 -8.05 -1.77
N TYR A 310 8.50 -7.35 -2.87
CA TYR A 310 8.40 -5.90 -2.89
C TYR A 310 7.16 -5.46 -3.67
N ASN A 311 6.28 -4.71 -3.02
CA ASN A 311 5.03 -4.23 -3.59
C ASN A 311 4.91 -2.70 -3.45
N PRO A 312 5.35 -1.93 -4.45
CA PRO A 312 5.01 -0.52 -4.59
C PRO A 312 3.56 -0.34 -5.05
N GLU A 313 2.88 0.65 -4.48
CA GLU A 313 1.52 1.04 -4.86
C GLU A 313 1.44 2.53 -5.19
N LEU A 314 0.54 2.88 -6.12
CA LEU A 314 0.07 4.23 -6.41
C LEU A 314 -1.40 4.29 -6.06
N LEU A 315 -1.76 5.19 -5.14
CA LEU A 315 -3.11 5.34 -4.61
C LEU A 315 -3.62 6.75 -4.89
N GLN A 316 -4.86 6.89 -5.33
CA GLN A 316 -5.50 8.19 -5.61
C GLN A 316 -6.98 8.13 -5.26
N GLY A 317 -7.57 9.29 -4.96
CA GLY A 317 -9.01 9.46 -4.77
C GLY A 317 -9.43 9.54 -3.32
N PHE A 318 -10.73 9.55 -3.08
CA PHE A 318 -11.33 9.74 -1.78
C PHE A 318 -12.43 8.70 -1.54
N GLY A 319 -12.63 8.35 -0.27
CA GLY A 319 -13.81 7.60 0.14
C GLY A 319 -15.03 8.50 0.33
N LEU A 320 -16.20 7.89 0.39
CA LEU A 320 -17.46 8.59 0.70
C LEU A 320 -17.34 9.33 2.04
N SER A 321 -17.59 10.64 2.03
CA SER A 321 -17.41 11.55 3.17
C SER A 321 -16.01 11.46 3.81
N ASN A 322 -14.94 11.28 2.98
CA ASN A 322 -13.56 11.03 3.45
C ASN A 322 -13.46 9.80 4.37
N THR A 323 -14.24 8.77 4.07
CA THR A 323 -14.30 7.48 4.81
C THR A 323 -14.77 7.66 6.27
N VAL A 324 -15.62 8.63 6.55
CA VAL A 324 -16.25 8.82 7.87
C VAL A 324 -17.76 8.59 7.84
N GLY A 325 -18.34 8.30 9.00
CA GLY A 325 -19.78 8.18 9.23
C GLY A 325 -20.39 6.81 8.95
N LEU A 326 -19.55 5.80 8.73
CA LEU A 326 -19.91 4.38 8.68
C LEU A 326 -18.88 3.59 9.51
N ALA A 327 -19.34 2.72 10.40
CA ALA A 327 -18.43 1.82 11.12
C ALA A 327 -17.92 0.71 10.19
N GLY A 328 -18.80 0.07 9.42
CA GLY A 328 -18.45 -0.76 8.28
C GLY A 328 -18.38 0.07 7.02
N PHE A 329 -17.25 0.77 6.79
CA PHE A 329 -17.10 1.62 5.61
C PHE A 329 -17.24 0.85 4.31
N SER A 330 -17.78 1.54 3.28
CA SER A 330 -18.27 0.91 2.05
C SER A 330 -17.16 0.39 1.11
N SER A 331 -15.91 0.78 1.33
CA SER A 331 -14.78 0.31 0.51
C SER A 331 -13.47 0.31 1.30
N GLY A 332 -12.83 -0.86 1.36
CA GLY A 332 -11.49 -1.03 1.95
C GLY A 332 -10.38 -0.31 1.20
N GLU A 333 -10.52 -0.07 -0.11
CA GLU A 333 -9.56 0.71 -0.89
C GLU A 333 -9.62 2.20 -0.59
N ALA A 334 -10.82 2.72 -0.28
CA ALA A 334 -11.02 4.12 0.03
C ALA A 334 -10.25 4.58 1.28
N GLN A 335 -10.06 3.68 2.25
CA GLN A 335 -9.31 3.97 3.47
C GLN A 335 -7.83 4.28 3.20
N LYS A 336 -7.26 3.68 2.16
CA LYS A 336 -5.85 3.87 1.77
C LYS A 336 -5.62 5.10 0.90
N SER A 337 -6.67 5.64 0.30
CA SER A 337 -6.61 6.83 -0.55
C SER A 337 -6.65 8.08 0.34
N ASP A 338 -7.02 9.21 -0.09
CA ASP A 338 -7.06 10.52 0.56
C ASP A 338 -6.13 11.53 -0.16
N PHE A 339 -5.95 11.30 -1.47
CA PHE A 339 -5.12 12.15 -2.31
C PHE A 339 -5.82 12.44 -3.63
N PRO A 340 -5.84 13.70 -4.09
CA PRO A 340 -6.43 14.05 -5.39
C PRO A 340 -5.52 13.67 -6.59
N TYR A 341 -4.30 13.21 -6.34
CA TYR A 341 -3.31 12.77 -7.33
C TYR A 341 -2.68 11.45 -6.92
N PRO A 342 -2.04 10.71 -7.84
CA PRO A 342 -1.38 9.45 -7.51
C PRO A 342 -0.33 9.63 -6.41
N HIS A 343 -0.52 8.94 -5.31
CA HIS A 343 0.37 8.94 -4.16
C HIS A 343 1.08 7.59 -4.05
N TYR A 344 2.42 7.64 -3.96
CA TYR A 344 3.24 6.44 -3.83
C TYR A 344 3.27 5.93 -2.39
N ASN A 345 3.16 4.60 -2.25
CA ASN A 345 3.38 3.89 -1.00
C ASN A 345 4.15 2.58 -1.23
N THR A 346 5.12 2.27 -0.37
CA THR A 346 5.65 0.91 -0.25
C THR A 346 4.72 0.09 0.61
N SER A 347 3.83 -0.67 -0.03
CA SER A 347 2.82 -1.44 0.69
C SER A 347 3.43 -2.66 1.35
N ARG A 348 4.26 -3.40 0.63
CA ARG A 348 4.93 -4.59 1.19
C ARG A 348 6.40 -4.59 0.82
N LEU A 349 7.22 -4.96 1.81
CA LEU A 349 8.64 -5.28 1.63
C LEU A 349 9.03 -6.24 2.74
N PHE A 350 9.12 -7.52 2.42
CA PHE A 350 9.40 -8.55 3.40
C PHE A 350 10.23 -9.70 2.82
N LEU A 351 10.90 -10.39 3.73
CA LEU A 351 11.58 -11.66 3.48
C LEU A 351 10.71 -12.79 4.01
N ARG A 352 10.67 -13.89 3.26
CA ARG A 352 10.05 -15.16 3.65
C ARG A 352 11.09 -16.26 3.59
N GLN A 353 11.10 -17.16 4.58
CA GLN A 353 11.91 -18.37 4.60
C GLN A 353 11.03 -19.57 4.91
N THR A 354 11.03 -20.54 4.02
CA THR A 354 10.30 -21.81 4.17
C THR A 354 11.29 -22.94 4.46
N PHE A 355 10.95 -23.77 5.43
CA PHE A 355 11.67 -24.98 5.82
C PHE A 355 10.72 -26.17 5.68
N GLY A 356 10.95 -27.01 4.66
CA GLY A 356 10.20 -28.25 4.47
C GLY A 356 10.68 -29.34 5.45
N PHE A 357 9.75 -30.18 5.89
CA PHE A 357 10.05 -31.33 6.76
C PHE A 357 9.99 -32.67 6.00
N GLY A 358 9.84 -32.63 4.68
CA GLY A 358 9.69 -33.80 3.82
C GLY A 358 8.27 -34.37 3.82
N GLY A 359 8.08 -35.39 2.99
CA GLY A 359 6.81 -36.11 2.88
C GLY A 359 5.97 -35.70 1.68
N GLU A 360 4.66 -35.55 1.87
CA GLU A 360 3.72 -35.13 0.84
C GLU A 360 4.01 -33.69 0.42
N GLN A 361 3.93 -33.43 -0.88
CA GLN A 361 4.15 -32.09 -1.44
C GLN A 361 2.88 -31.53 -2.07
N GLU A 362 2.75 -30.20 -2.07
CA GLU A 362 1.71 -29.45 -2.76
C GLU A 362 2.33 -28.40 -3.68
N GLU A 363 1.62 -28.04 -4.74
CA GLU A 363 2.01 -26.96 -5.65
C GLU A 363 1.31 -25.67 -5.22
N LEU A 364 2.10 -24.63 -4.96
CA LEU A 364 1.63 -23.27 -4.73
C LEU A 364 1.64 -22.52 -6.06
N GLY A 365 0.49 -21.93 -6.42
CA GLY A 365 0.37 -21.12 -7.63
C GLY A 365 1.07 -19.77 -7.50
N SER A 366 1.44 -19.20 -8.64
CA SER A 366 1.96 -17.84 -8.75
C SER A 366 0.89 -16.80 -8.35
N GLY A 367 1.30 -15.75 -7.64
CA GLY A 367 0.42 -14.65 -7.23
C GLY A 367 1.19 -13.42 -6.77
N GLY A 368 0.48 -12.34 -6.45
CA GLY A 368 1.11 -11.06 -6.08
C GLY A 368 2.15 -11.16 -4.96
N THR A 369 1.92 -12.00 -3.95
CA THR A 369 2.84 -12.24 -2.83
C THR A 369 3.17 -13.73 -2.64
N GLN A 370 3.17 -14.49 -3.74
CA GLN A 370 3.50 -15.91 -3.76
C GLN A 370 4.22 -16.26 -5.06
N LEU A 371 5.42 -16.78 -4.96
CA LEU A 371 6.13 -17.42 -6.09
C LEU A 371 5.55 -18.80 -6.35
N ALA A 372 5.44 -19.18 -7.63
CA ALA A 372 5.07 -20.55 -7.98
C ALA A 372 6.15 -21.52 -7.50
N GLU A 373 5.77 -22.48 -6.68
CA GLU A 373 6.72 -23.45 -6.14
C GLU A 373 6.04 -24.75 -5.69
N LYS A 374 6.86 -25.79 -5.61
CA LYS A 374 6.46 -27.07 -5.03
C LYS A 374 7.08 -27.18 -3.64
N VAL A 375 6.23 -27.28 -2.63
CA VAL A 375 6.62 -27.26 -1.22
C VAL A 375 6.12 -28.48 -0.47
N ASP A 376 6.81 -28.81 0.61
CA ASP A 376 6.31 -29.84 1.52
C ASP A 376 5.03 -29.35 2.22
N VAL A 377 4.03 -30.22 2.31
CA VAL A 377 2.81 -29.94 3.08
C VAL A 377 3.17 -29.68 4.55
N SER A 378 4.07 -30.50 5.11
CA SER A 378 4.59 -30.29 6.46
C SER A 378 5.77 -29.30 6.40
N ARG A 379 5.57 -28.03 6.81
CA ARG A 379 6.59 -26.99 6.73
C ARG A 379 6.47 -25.94 7.81
N LEU A 380 7.57 -25.27 8.07
CA LEU A 380 7.64 -24.02 8.86
C LEU A 380 7.96 -22.87 7.90
N THR A 381 7.12 -21.82 7.90
CA THR A 381 7.36 -20.60 7.15
C THR A 381 7.55 -19.43 8.12
N LEU A 382 8.65 -18.70 7.97
CA LEU A 382 8.94 -17.47 8.71
C LEU A 382 8.85 -16.29 7.75
N GLN A 383 8.25 -15.19 8.20
CA GLN A 383 8.17 -13.95 7.40
C GLN A 383 8.51 -12.74 8.28
N ALA A 384 9.29 -11.80 7.76
CA ALA A 384 9.68 -10.59 8.46
C ALA A 384 9.79 -9.39 7.52
N GLY A 385 9.26 -8.24 7.91
CA GLY A 385 9.30 -7.02 7.12
C GLY A 385 8.05 -6.16 7.26
N LYS A 386 7.74 -5.36 6.22
CA LYS A 386 6.51 -4.56 6.11
C LYS A 386 5.44 -5.31 5.34
N PHE A 387 4.27 -5.50 5.93
CA PHE A 387 3.08 -6.13 5.33
C PHE A 387 1.84 -5.89 6.20
N ALA A 388 0.65 -6.29 5.74
CA ALA A 388 -0.55 -6.21 6.57
C ALA A 388 -0.70 -7.46 7.45
N VAL A 389 -1.20 -7.31 8.67
CA VAL A 389 -1.52 -8.45 9.57
C VAL A 389 -2.44 -9.45 8.85
N ILE A 390 -3.45 -8.94 8.17
CA ILE A 390 -4.41 -9.75 7.42
C ILE A 390 -3.84 -10.39 6.14
N ASP A 391 -2.62 -10.11 5.72
CA ASP A 391 -1.96 -10.87 4.64
C ASP A 391 -1.65 -12.31 5.09
N VAL A 392 -1.47 -12.52 6.40
CA VAL A 392 -1.12 -13.83 6.99
C VAL A 392 -2.29 -14.43 7.77
N PHE A 393 -3.07 -13.60 8.44
CA PHE A 393 -4.18 -14.01 9.30
C PHE A 393 -5.54 -13.77 8.61
N ASP A 394 -6.59 -14.45 9.11
CA ASP A 394 -7.96 -14.34 8.61
C ASP A 394 -8.10 -14.65 7.12
N GLY A 395 -7.42 -15.65 6.60
CA GLY A 395 -7.64 -16.13 5.22
C GLY A 395 -9.10 -16.53 5.00
N ASN A 396 -9.66 -16.28 3.80
CA ASN A 396 -10.99 -16.74 3.39
C ASN A 396 -11.07 -16.79 1.86
N ALA A 397 -11.60 -17.86 1.31
CA ALA A 397 -11.66 -18.07 -0.14
C ALA A 397 -12.73 -17.23 -0.84
N TYR A 398 -13.74 -16.72 -0.12
CA TYR A 398 -14.92 -16.08 -0.69
C TYR A 398 -15.07 -14.60 -0.36
N ALA A 399 -14.32 -14.12 0.63
CA ALA A 399 -14.38 -12.74 1.06
C ALA A 399 -13.04 -12.35 1.71
N LYS A 400 -12.11 -11.82 0.91
CA LYS A 400 -10.77 -11.47 1.37
C LYS A 400 -10.18 -10.24 0.69
N ASP A 401 -10.44 -10.04 -0.59
CA ASP A 401 -9.85 -8.95 -1.37
C ASP A 401 -10.92 -7.96 -1.84
N THR A 402 -10.90 -6.76 -1.28
CA THR A 402 -11.85 -5.68 -1.62
C THR A 402 -11.74 -5.23 -3.09
N ARG A 403 -10.69 -5.64 -3.82
CA ARG A 403 -10.53 -5.38 -5.26
C ARG A 403 -11.23 -6.40 -6.15
N LYS A 404 -11.56 -7.58 -5.61
CA LYS A 404 -12.17 -8.70 -6.36
C LYS A 404 -13.50 -9.13 -5.78
N ASP A 405 -13.58 -9.23 -4.44
CA ASP A 405 -14.71 -9.73 -3.68
C ASP A 405 -15.60 -8.58 -3.17
N PHE A 406 -16.19 -8.77 -2.00
CA PHE A 406 -16.96 -7.76 -1.28
C PHE A 406 -16.11 -6.52 -0.95
N MET A 407 -16.72 -5.35 -1.01
CA MET A 407 -16.03 -4.08 -0.76
C MET A 407 -16.17 -3.61 0.68
N ASN A 408 -17.31 -3.95 1.35
CA ASN A 408 -17.58 -3.49 2.71
C ASN A 408 -16.63 -4.11 3.73
N TRP A 409 -16.03 -3.25 4.56
CA TRP A 409 -15.07 -3.64 5.59
C TRP A 409 -15.55 -4.80 6.46
N SER A 410 -16.79 -4.75 6.96
CA SER A 410 -17.32 -5.74 7.89
C SER A 410 -17.63 -7.10 7.26
N ILE A 411 -17.46 -7.24 5.94
CA ILE A 411 -17.73 -8.46 5.18
C ILE A 411 -16.42 -9.10 4.72
N TRP A 412 -15.51 -8.34 4.10
CA TRP A 412 -14.26 -8.91 3.60
C TRP A 412 -13.18 -9.07 4.70
N ALA A 413 -13.35 -8.40 5.85
CA ALA A 413 -12.47 -8.50 7.01
C ALA A 413 -13.29 -8.74 8.30
N PRO A 414 -12.67 -9.20 9.41
CA PRO A 414 -13.35 -9.32 10.69
C PRO A 414 -13.54 -7.92 11.30
N GLY A 415 -14.77 -7.39 11.28
CA GLY A 415 -15.07 -6.00 11.63
C GLY A 415 -14.52 -5.52 12.97
N ALA A 416 -14.48 -6.39 14.01
CA ALA A 416 -14.00 -6.05 15.34
C ALA A 416 -12.53 -6.46 15.62
N PHE A 417 -11.76 -6.82 14.62
CA PHE A 417 -10.34 -7.10 14.74
C PHE A 417 -9.56 -5.79 14.58
N ASP A 418 -9.18 -5.18 15.71
CA ASP A 418 -8.36 -3.96 15.77
C ASP A 418 -6.88 -4.35 15.65
N TYR A 419 -6.50 -4.82 14.45
CA TYR A 419 -5.14 -5.30 14.18
C TYR A 419 -4.15 -4.15 14.00
N ALA A 420 -2.90 -4.41 14.36
CA ALA A 420 -1.82 -3.43 14.26
C ALA A 420 -1.60 -2.97 12.80
N ALA A 421 -1.74 -1.69 12.55
CA ALA A 421 -1.49 -1.10 11.24
C ALA A 421 -1.39 0.42 11.32
N ASP A 422 -0.64 1.04 10.40
CA ASP A 422 -0.76 2.46 10.10
C ASP A 422 -2.11 2.77 9.42
N LYS A 423 -2.42 4.03 9.18
CA LYS A 423 -3.66 4.46 8.51
C LYS A 423 -3.86 3.80 7.12
N LEU A 424 -2.81 3.28 6.49
CA LEU A 424 -2.86 2.58 5.21
C LEU A 424 -3.08 1.06 5.34
N GLY A 425 -3.22 0.55 6.55
CA GLY A 425 -3.44 -0.86 6.81
C GLY A 425 -2.17 -1.72 6.85
N LEU A 426 -0.99 -1.12 7.04
CA LEU A 426 0.31 -1.76 6.92
C LEU A 426 1.14 -1.57 8.19
N THR A 427 1.98 -2.56 8.49
CA THR A 427 2.89 -2.47 9.64
C THR A 427 4.16 -3.28 9.42
N TYR A 428 5.11 -3.17 10.35
CA TYR A 428 6.27 -4.05 10.43
C TYR A 428 6.01 -5.18 11.40
N GLY A 429 6.31 -6.39 10.98
CA GLY A 429 6.10 -7.54 11.82
C GLY A 429 6.97 -8.73 11.49
N VAL A 430 6.85 -9.73 12.35
CA VAL A 430 7.43 -11.06 12.18
C VAL A 430 6.36 -12.09 12.40
N THR A 431 6.31 -13.12 11.56
CA THR A 431 5.36 -14.22 11.68
C THR A 431 6.03 -15.56 11.53
N ALA A 432 5.42 -16.58 12.14
CA ALA A 432 5.76 -17.97 11.96
C ALA A 432 4.48 -18.77 11.68
N GLU A 433 4.51 -19.60 10.64
CA GLU A 433 3.44 -20.55 10.31
C GLU A 433 4.01 -21.96 10.36
N LEU A 434 3.40 -22.83 11.14
CA LEU A 434 3.60 -24.29 11.07
C LEU A 434 2.41 -24.90 10.34
N ASN A 435 2.63 -25.30 9.08
CA ASN A 435 1.61 -25.93 8.24
C ASN A 435 1.67 -27.44 8.33
N GLN A 436 0.51 -28.07 8.47
CA GLN A 436 0.30 -29.51 8.43
C GLN A 436 -0.90 -29.84 7.53
N LYS A 437 -1.09 -31.09 7.18
CA LYS A 437 -2.15 -31.53 6.24
C LYS A 437 -3.56 -31.08 6.65
N HIS A 438 -3.89 -31.18 7.92
CA HIS A 438 -5.24 -30.92 8.43
C HIS A 438 -5.37 -29.65 9.28
N TRP A 439 -4.26 -28.98 9.56
CA TRP A 439 -4.25 -27.77 10.35
C TRP A 439 -3.02 -26.90 10.06
N ALA A 440 -3.13 -25.62 10.38
CA ALA A 440 -1.98 -24.73 10.43
C ALA A 440 -2.07 -23.90 11.72
N LEU A 441 -0.92 -23.65 12.33
CA LEU A 441 -0.76 -22.74 13.48
C LEU A 441 0.08 -21.55 13.06
N ARG A 442 -0.46 -20.35 13.24
CA ARG A 442 0.22 -19.09 12.94
C ARG A 442 0.39 -18.27 14.21
N ALA A 443 1.52 -17.62 14.33
CA ALA A 443 1.79 -16.65 15.38
C ALA A 443 2.51 -15.44 14.79
N GLY A 444 2.23 -14.25 15.33
CA GLY A 444 2.84 -13.01 14.85
C GLY A 444 3.04 -11.98 15.95
N TYR A 445 4.03 -11.12 15.75
CA TYR A 445 4.24 -9.88 16.47
C TYR A 445 4.33 -8.73 15.48
N PHE A 446 3.64 -7.61 15.77
CA PHE A 446 3.54 -6.46 14.89
C PHE A 446 3.70 -5.15 15.66
N ALA A 447 4.30 -4.15 15.02
CA ALA A 447 4.36 -2.79 15.54
C ALA A 447 3.00 -2.11 15.44
N GLU A 448 2.57 -1.47 16.51
CA GLU A 448 1.34 -0.69 16.59
C GLU A 448 1.55 0.77 16.22
N THR A 449 0.47 1.51 15.96
CA THR A 449 0.54 2.97 15.83
C THR A 449 0.86 3.64 17.17
N ASP A 450 1.50 4.79 17.12
CA ASP A 450 1.83 5.61 18.29
C ASP A 450 0.57 6.17 18.98
N VAL A 451 -0.45 6.49 18.19
CA VAL A 451 -1.79 6.92 18.63
C VAL A 451 -2.85 6.40 17.65
N SER A 452 -4.11 6.45 18.06
CA SER A 452 -5.26 6.01 17.25
C SER A 452 -5.25 6.60 15.83
N ASN A 453 -5.40 5.72 14.85
CA ASN A 453 -5.49 6.01 13.39
C ASN A 453 -4.36 6.90 12.84
N SER A 454 -3.13 6.71 13.33
CA SER A 454 -1.93 7.44 12.93
C SER A 454 -1.22 6.78 11.74
N ASN A 455 -0.41 7.57 11.02
CA ASN A 455 0.55 7.04 10.04
C ASN A 455 1.90 6.66 10.66
N ASN A 456 2.10 6.98 11.94
CA ASN A 456 3.36 6.71 12.64
C ASN A 456 3.23 5.42 13.44
N LEU A 457 4.22 4.55 13.34
CA LEU A 457 4.30 3.34 14.15
C LEU A 457 5.10 3.61 15.43
N ASP A 458 4.68 3.00 16.54
CA ASP A 458 5.39 3.06 17.82
C ASP A 458 6.69 2.26 17.73
N THR A 459 7.79 2.91 18.00
CA THR A 459 9.12 2.29 17.95
C THR A 459 9.52 1.55 19.22
N SER A 460 8.63 1.51 20.23
CA SER A 460 8.87 0.81 21.50
C SER A 460 8.64 -0.71 21.37
N LEU A 461 9.35 -1.36 20.46
CA LEU A 461 9.22 -2.78 20.13
C LEU A 461 9.22 -3.66 21.39
N PHE A 462 8.37 -4.68 21.40
CA PHE A 462 8.11 -5.62 22.52
C PHE A 462 7.53 -5.03 23.80
N ARG A 463 7.51 -3.70 23.94
CA ARG A 463 6.76 -3.02 25.01
C ARG A 463 5.36 -2.63 24.56
N ARG A 464 5.25 -2.23 23.30
CA ARG A 464 4.01 -1.92 22.60
C ARG A 464 4.01 -2.64 21.27
N GLY A 465 2.87 -3.19 20.91
CA GLY A 465 2.70 -3.99 19.70
C GLY A 465 1.58 -4.99 19.86
N GLU A 466 1.24 -5.62 18.76
CA GLU A 466 0.25 -6.69 18.71
C GLU A 466 0.91 -8.06 18.77
N TYR A 467 0.30 -8.94 19.55
CA TYR A 467 0.53 -10.38 19.53
C TYR A 467 -0.71 -11.05 18.98
N VAL A 468 -0.57 -11.83 17.92
CA VAL A 468 -1.67 -12.54 17.27
C VAL A 468 -1.34 -13.99 17.08
N GLY A 469 -2.34 -14.86 17.32
CA GLY A 469 -2.26 -16.30 17.09
C GLY A 469 -3.49 -16.80 16.34
N GLU A 470 -3.30 -17.70 15.38
CA GLU A 470 -4.37 -18.31 14.60
C GLU A 470 -4.19 -19.82 14.53
N LEU A 471 -5.26 -20.54 14.80
CA LEU A 471 -5.39 -21.98 14.49
C LEU A 471 -6.35 -22.14 13.33
N GLU A 472 -5.89 -22.67 12.21
CA GLU A 472 -6.68 -23.11 11.07
C GLU A 472 -6.88 -24.62 11.13
N THR A 473 -8.12 -25.07 11.03
CA THR A 473 -8.46 -26.50 10.88
C THR A 473 -9.14 -26.71 9.54
N ARG A 474 -8.73 -27.77 8.84
CA ARG A 474 -9.23 -28.18 7.52
C ARG A 474 -10.06 -29.43 7.66
N TYR A 475 -11.28 -29.37 7.16
CA TYR A 475 -12.23 -30.46 7.24
C TYR A 475 -12.95 -30.67 5.90
N SER A 476 -13.66 -31.76 5.80
CA SER A 476 -14.56 -32.01 4.66
C SER A 476 -15.97 -32.27 5.19
N LEU A 477 -16.94 -31.51 4.69
CA LEU A 477 -18.35 -31.68 5.00
C LEU A 477 -19.12 -31.96 3.70
N PHE A 478 -19.92 -33.03 3.67
CA PHE A 478 -20.63 -33.47 2.47
C PHE A 478 -19.71 -33.74 1.26
N GLY A 479 -18.46 -34.15 1.51
CA GLY A 479 -17.46 -34.37 0.47
C GLY A 479 -16.80 -33.09 -0.08
N GLN A 480 -17.18 -31.94 0.41
CA GLN A 480 -16.64 -30.65 0.01
C GLN A 480 -15.70 -30.07 1.06
N PRO A 481 -14.64 -29.34 0.66
CA PRO A 481 -13.66 -28.77 1.58
C PRO A 481 -14.23 -27.61 2.39
N GLY A 482 -13.77 -27.49 3.62
CA GLY A 482 -14.05 -26.37 4.50
C GLY A 482 -12.88 -26.08 5.41
N LYS A 483 -12.82 -24.84 5.92
CA LYS A 483 -11.83 -24.40 6.90
C LYS A 483 -12.50 -23.61 8.01
N LEU A 484 -11.99 -23.81 9.23
CA LEU A 484 -12.34 -23.01 10.38
C LEU A 484 -11.07 -22.41 10.96
N ARG A 485 -11.06 -21.08 11.15
CA ARG A 485 -9.96 -20.33 11.76
C ARG A 485 -10.43 -19.72 13.07
N THR A 486 -9.60 -19.86 14.08
CA THR A 486 -9.78 -19.21 15.37
C THR A 486 -8.58 -18.32 15.61
N ILE A 487 -8.82 -17.00 15.75
CA ILE A 487 -7.78 -16.00 15.98
C ILE A 487 -7.97 -15.44 17.38
N VAL A 488 -6.87 -15.27 18.10
CA VAL A 488 -6.80 -14.52 19.36
C VAL A 488 -5.70 -13.47 19.23
N TRP A 489 -5.96 -12.28 19.77
CA TRP A 489 -5.02 -11.18 19.66
C TRP A 489 -4.98 -10.33 20.93
N LEU A 490 -3.86 -9.67 21.13
CA LEU A 490 -3.60 -8.78 22.27
C LEU A 490 -2.73 -7.62 21.82
N ASN A 491 -3.24 -6.40 21.98
CA ASN A 491 -2.55 -5.16 21.67
C ASN A 491 -2.10 -4.50 22.97
N SER A 492 -0.79 -4.25 23.07
CA SER A 492 -0.22 -3.38 24.09
C SER A 492 0.02 -2.01 23.48
N VAL A 493 -0.77 -1.01 23.82
CA VAL A 493 -0.90 0.26 23.09
C VAL A 493 -0.91 1.48 23.99
N PHE A 494 -0.68 2.66 23.42
CA PHE A 494 -0.88 3.94 24.08
C PHE A 494 -2.24 4.50 23.66
N SER A 495 -3.28 4.20 24.44
CA SER A 495 -4.67 4.48 24.10
C SER A 495 -5.46 5.12 25.25
N GLY A 496 -6.50 5.87 24.87
CA GLY A 496 -7.45 6.50 25.80
C GLY A 496 -8.56 5.55 26.23
N SER A 497 -9.18 5.83 27.38
CA SER A 497 -10.27 5.06 27.94
C SER A 497 -11.60 5.81 27.80
N TYR A 498 -12.59 5.16 27.19
CA TYR A 498 -13.93 5.73 27.07
C TYR A 498 -14.53 6.07 28.45
N ARG A 499 -14.40 5.16 29.43
CA ARG A 499 -15.00 5.36 30.78
C ARG A 499 -14.30 6.47 31.55
N GLU A 500 -12.97 6.50 31.57
CA GLU A 500 -12.22 7.57 32.26
C GLU A 500 -12.52 8.95 31.67
N THR A 501 -12.71 9.03 30.33
CA THR A 501 -13.08 10.26 29.66
C THR A 501 -14.48 10.70 30.04
N LEU A 502 -15.45 9.79 30.08
CA LEU A 502 -16.84 10.08 30.48
C LEU A 502 -16.92 10.50 31.95
N ASP A 503 -16.20 9.86 32.83
CA ASP A 503 -16.25 10.10 34.29
C ASP A 503 -15.58 11.42 34.70
N ASN A 504 -14.88 12.10 33.78
CA ASN A 504 -14.21 13.37 34.02
C ASN A 504 -14.72 14.48 33.07
N PRO A 505 -15.75 15.24 33.44
CA PRO A 505 -16.30 16.31 32.60
C PRO A 505 -15.29 17.42 32.23
N ALA A 506 -14.21 17.59 33.02
CA ALA A 506 -13.17 18.59 32.71
C ALA A 506 -12.38 18.29 31.43
N LEU A 507 -12.43 17.05 30.93
CA LEU A 507 -11.77 16.64 29.70
C LEU A 507 -12.55 17.02 28.43
N ASN A 508 -13.80 17.53 28.57
CA ASN A 508 -14.64 17.89 27.43
C ASN A 508 -14.74 16.79 26.36
N LEU A 509 -14.79 15.52 26.79
CA LEU A 509 -14.82 14.31 25.92
C LEU A 509 -13.55 14.13 25.05
N ASP A 510 -12.47 14.81 25.34
CA ASP A 510 -11.18 14.58 24.66
C ASP A 510 -10.50 13.33 25.21
N ILE A 511 -10.69 12.21 24.51
CA ILE A 511 -10.17 10.90 24.90
C ILE A 511 -8.63 10.87 24.90
N ALA A 512 -7.98 11.74 24.11
CA ALA A 512 -6.52 11.79 24.04
C ALA A 512 -5.87 12.15 25.38
N GLN A 513 -6.58 12.87 26.26
CA GLN A 513 -6.12 13.24 27.59
C GLN A 513 -6.10 12.06 28.58
N THR A 514 -6.74 10.94 28.25
CA THR A 514 -6.73 9.71 29.07
C THR A 514 -5.75 8.65 28.52
N ARG A 515 -4.99 8.99 27.47
CA ARG A 515 -4.03 8.05 26.87
C ARG A 515 -2.93 7.64 27.85
N THR A 516 -2.77 6.34 28.00
CA THR A 516 -1.70 5.70 28.76
C THR A 516 -1.42 4.31 28.18
N SER A 517 -0.40 3.61 28.68
CA SER A 517 -0.15 2.22 28.25
C SER A 517 -1.29 1.32 28.74
N ARG A 518 -1.98 0.68 27.79
CA ARG A 518 -3.14 -0.19 28.03
C ARG A 518 -3.03 -1.46 27.21
N VAL A 519 -3.86 -2.43 27.59
CA VAL A 519 -4.01 -3.69 26.85
C VAL A 519 -5.44 -3.75 26.33
N LYS A 520 -5.56 -4.03 25.03
CA LYS A 520 -6.81 -4.37 24.34
C LYS A 520 -6.69 -5.77 23.77
N TYR A 521 -7.76 -6.55 23.78
CA TYR A 521 -7.72 -7.93 23.29
C TYR A 521 -9.05 -8.33 22.65
N GLY A 522 -8.98 -9.36 21.84
CA GLY A 522 -10.16 -9.88 21.18
C GLY A 522 -9.94 -11.23 20.53
N TYR A 523 -10.97 -11.69 19.82
CA TYR A 523 -10.95 -12.93 19.07
C TYR A 523 -11.78 -12.84 17.81
N VAL A 524 -11.47 -13.73 16.85
CA VAL A 524 -12.21 -13.93 15.61
C VAL A 524 -12.45 -15.42 15.40
N LEU A 525 -13.67 -15.76 14.98
CA LEU A 525 -13.99 -17.05 14.36
C LEU A 525 -14.32 -16.77 12.89
N ASN A 526 -13.63 -17.46 11.99
CA ASN A 526 -13.81 -17.34 10.55
C ASN A 526 -13.96 -18.74 9.96
N PHE A 527 -15.07 -18.97 9.26
CA PHE A 527 -15.27 -20.22 8.53
C PHE A 527 -15.52 -19.98 7.05
N GLU A 528 -15.13 -20.96 6.25
CA GLU A 528 -15.46 -21.09 4.84
C GLU A 528 -15.84 -22.54 4.54
N GLN A 529 -16.85 -22.74 3.69
CA GLN A 529 -17.32 -24.06 3.29
C GLN A 529 -17.78 -24.03 1.84
N SER A 530 -17.21 -24.87 1.01
CA SER A 530 -17.77 -25.18 -0.30
C SER A 530 -19.00 -26.08 -0.12
N ILE A 531 -20.15 -25.65 -0.62
CA ILE A 531 -21.40 -26.45 -0.59
C ILE A 531 -21.47 -27.35 -1.83
N THR A 532 -21.09 -26.78 -2.98
CA THR A 532 -20.88 -27.49 -4.26
C THR A 532 -19.59 -26.96 -4.89
N SER A 533 -19.22 -27.41 -6.09
CA SER A 533 -18.14 -26.78 -6.87
C SER A 533 -18.37 -25.30 -7.11
N ASP A 534 -19.63 -24.88 -7.22
CA ASP A 534 -20.04 -23.58 -7.71
C ASP A 534 -20.62 -22.66 -6.62
N ILE A 535 -20.83 -23.19 -5.39
CA ILE A 535 -21.44 -22.46 -4.28
C ILE A 535 -20.55 -22.54 -3.05
N GLY A 536 -20.04 -21.40 -2.62
CA GLY A 536 -19.32 -21.24 -1.38
C GLY A 536 -20.08 -20.42 -0.36
N VAL A 537 -19.94 -20.75 0.91
CA VAL A 537 -20.47 -19.96 2.03
C VAL A 537 -19.35 -19.64 3.00
N PHE A 538 -19.48 -18.47 3.64
CA PHE A 538 -18.51 -18.03 4.62
C PHE A 538 -19.17 -17.26 5.75
N GLY A 539 -18.44 -17.08 6.85
CA GLY A 539 -18.86 -16.21 7.92
C GLY A 539 -17.74 -15.87 8.88
N ARG A 540 -17.88 -14.73 9.53
CA ARG A 540 -16.98 -14.24 10.57
C ARG A 540 -17.75 -13.78 11.77
N TRP A 541 -17.25 -14.09 12.95
CA TRP A 541 -17.67 -13.51 14.21
C TRP A 541 -16.45 -12.96 14.92
N SER A 542 -16.45 -11.66 15.22
CA SER A 542 -15.35 -10.99 15.88
C SER A 542 -15.84 -10.16 17.07
N TRP A 543 -14.98 -10.07 18.08
CA TRP A 543 -15.27 -9.37 19.33
C TRP A 543 -13.96 -8.81 19.92
N ASN A 544 -14.04 -7.61 20.51
CA ASN A 544 -13.01 -7.05 21.36
C ASN A 544 -13.60 -6.49 22.66
N ASP A 545 -12.79 -6.13 23.63
CA ASP A 545 -13.22 -5.70 24.95
C ASP A 545 -13.89 -4.30 24.96
N GLY A 546 -13.64 -3.48 23.94
CA GLY A 546 -14.32 -2.20 23.69
C GLY A 546 -14.22 -1.17 24.82
N LYS A 547 -13.12 -1.17 25.59
CA LYS A 547 -12.93 -0.27 26.73
C LYS A 547 -12.12 0.97 26.39
N THR A 548 -11.32 0.88 25.34
CA THR A 548 -10.38 1.92 24.92
C THR A 548 -10.65 2.32 23.48
N GLU A 549 -10.17 3.50 23.10
CA GLU A 549 -10.18 3.92 21.69
C GLU A 549 -9.55 2.83 20.81
N ILE A 550 -9.98 2.76 19.56
CA ILE A 550 -9.39 1.85 18.59
C ILE A 550 -8.04 2.39 18.12
N MET A 551 -7.13 1.50 17.77
CA MET A 551 -5.80 1.91 17.28
C MET A 551 -5.78 2.07 15.77
N THR A 552 -6.46 1.20 15.05
CA THR A 552 -6.57 1.25 13.61
C THR A 552 -7.95 1.78 13.19
N PHE A 553 -8.34 1.69 11.97
CA PHE A 553 -9.45 2.41 11.34
C PHE A 553 -10.87 1.84 11.61
N THR A 554 -11.10 0.96 12.57
CA THR A 554 -12.44 0.36 12.72
C THR A 554 -13.09 0.65 14.07
N ASP A 555 -14.17 1.43 14.07
CA ASP A 555 -15.00 1.72 15.27
C ASP A 555 -16.04 0.62 15.48
N ILE A 556 -15.59 -0.63 15.65
CA ILE A 556 -16.45 -1.82 15.83
C ILE A 556 -15.92 -2.67 16.97
N ASP A 557 -16.77 -2.96 17.97
CA ASP A 557 -16.38 -3.83 19.09
C ASP A 557 -16.94 -5.27 18.95
N ARG A 558 -17.97 -5.45 18.12
CA ARG A 558 -18.63 -6.73 17.84
C ARG A 558 -19.11 -6.76 16.41
N SER A 559 -18.82 -7.83 15.69
CA SER A 559 -19.29 -8.00 14.32
C SER A 559 -19.62 -9.46 14.04
N LEU A 560 -20.70 -9.65 13.30
CA LEU A 560 -21.08 -10.93 12.69
C LEU A 560 -21.35 -10.69 11.21
N SER A 561 -20.66 -11.40 10.34
CA SER A 561 -20.95 -11.42 8.90
C SER A 561 -21.16 -12.83 8.39
N LEU A 562 -22.06 -12.96 7.41
CA LEU A 562 -22.38 -14.21 6.72
C LEU A 562 -22.64 -13.91 5.25
N GLY A 563 -22.16 -14.77 4.36
CA GLY A 563 -22.36 -14.59 2.94
C GLY A 563 -22.16 -15.85 2.12
N THR A 564 -22.44 -15.70 0.84
CA THR A 564 -22.27 -16.74 -0.20
C THR A 564 -21.64 -16.14 -1.43
N SER A 565 -20.84 -16.96 -2.12
CA SER A 565 -20.28 -16.70 -3.44
C SER A 565 -20.78 -17.77 -4.40
N LEU A 566 -21.23 -17.34 -5.57
CA LEU A 566 -21.77 -18.19 -6.63
C LEU A 566 -20.87 -18.05 -7.85
N ASP A 567 -20.40 -19.17 -8.38
CA ASP A 567 -19.57 -19.24 -9.56
C ASP A 567 -20.42 -19.17 -10.85
N GLY A 568 -19.94 -18.48 -11.85
CA GLY A 568 -20.62 -18.24 -13.12
C GLY A 568 -20.82 -19.47 -13.98
N HIS A 569 -20.17 -20.59 -13.69
CA HIS A 569 -20.42 -21.88 -14.33
C HIS A 569 -21.91 -22.25 -14.29
N MET A 570 -22.63 -21.87 -13.21
CA MET A 570 -24.08 -22.10 -13.05
C MET A 570 -24.93 -21.46 -14.15
N TRP A 571 -24.45 -20.39 -14.82
CA TRP A 571 -25.16 -19.70 -15.92
C TRP A 571 -24.34 -19.59 -17.20
N GLY A 572 -23.30 -20.44 -17.35
CA GLY A 572 -22.49 -20.57 -18.55
C GLY A 572 -21.47 -19.46 -18.78
N ARG A 573 -21.02 -18.81 -17.68
CA ARG A 573 -19.98 -17.77 -17.67
C ARG A 573 -18.97 -18.07 -16.58
N GLU A 574 -18.04 -18.99 -16.85
CA GLU A 574 -17.12 -19.60 -15.89
C GLU A 574 -16.28 -18.62 -15.06
N ASP A 575 -15.94 -17.46 -15.62
CA ASP A 575 -15.08 -16.45 -14.97
C ASP A 575 -15.90 -15.38 -14.22
N ASP A 576 -17.24 -15.43 -14.22
CA ASP A 576 -18.10 -14.47 -13.51
C ASP A 576 -18.34 -14.92 -12.06
N THR A 577 -18.65 -13.97 -11.18
CA THR A 577 -18.99 -14.27 -9.78
C THR A 577 -20.14 -13.39 -9.28
N ILE A 578 -21.08 -13.98 -8.53
CA ILE A 578 -22.06 -13.25 -7.72
C ILE A 578 -21.75 -13.45 -6.26
N GLY A 579 -21.66 -12.36 -5.50
CA GLY A 579 -21.58 -12.40 -4.04
C GLY A 579 -22.77 -11.74 -3.38
N ILE A 580 -23.30 -12.35 -2.30
CA ILE A 580 -24.34 -11.78 -1.44
C ILE A 580 -23.93 -12.02 0.00
N ALA A 581 -23.88 -10.95 0.81
CA ALA A 581 -23.51 -11.06 2.21
C ALA A 581 -24.21 -9.99 3.07
N GLY A 582 -24.29 -10.29 4.36
CA GLY A 582 -24.76 -9.31 5.34
C GLY A 582 -23.86 -9.26 6.56
N ALA A 583 -23.81 -8.09 7.21
CA ALA A 583 -23.09 -7.88 8.45
C ALA A 583 -23.94 -7.12 9.48
N ILE A 584 -23.68 -7.40 10.76
CA ILE A 584 -24.24 -6.68 11.90
C ILE A 584 -23.09 -6.28 12.81
N ASN A 585 -22.91 -4.96 12.98
CA ASN A 585 -21.90 -4.36 13.84
C ASN A 585 -22.50 -3.81 15.12
N GLY A 586 -21.75 -3.85 16.21
CA GLY A 586 -22.17 -3.34 17.50
C GLY A 586 -21.03 -2.78 18.33
N LEU A 587 -21.38 -1.97 19.30
CA LEU A 587 -20.47 -1.34 20.25
C LEU A 587 -20.54 -1.98 21.63
N SER A 588 -19.46 -1.84 22.39
CA SER A 588 -19.45 -2.04 23.84
C SER A 588 -20.32 -1.00 24.54
N ARG A 589 -20.58 -1.21 25.83
CA ARG A 589 -21.34 -0.22 26.62
C ARG A 589 -20.58 1.09 26.75
N ASP A 590 -19.30 1.03 27.07
CA ASP A 590 -18.48 2.22 27.34
C ASP A 590 -18.29 3.05 26.06
N HIS A 591 -18.05 2.40 24.92
CA HIS A 591 -17.92 3.06 23.62
C HIS A 591 -19.25 3.73 23.18
N ARG A 592 -20.36 3.01 23.32
CA ARG A 592 -21.69 3.56 23.04
C ARG A 592 -22.02 4.77 23.91
N ASP A 593 -21.76 4.69 25.23
CA ASP A 593 -22.02 5.77 26.16
C ASP A 593 -21.16 7.00 25.85
N PHE A 594 -19.90 6.79 25.40
CA PHE A 594 -18.99 7.84 24.95
C PHE A 594 -19.52 8.58 23.71
N LEU A 595 -19.93 7.84 22.66
CA LEU A 595 -20.50 8.44 21.45
C LEU A 595 -21.85 9.12 21.74
N ALA A 596 -22.68 8.55 22.63
CA ALA A 596 -23.96 9.14 23.02
C ALA A 596 -23.81 10.48 23.78
N ALA A 597 -22.70 10.63 24.51
CA ALA A 597 -22.34 11.89 25.17
C ALA A 597 -21.80 12.96 24.19
N GLY A 598 -21.57 12.62 22.93
CA GLY A 598 -21.00 13.49 21.90
C GLY A 598 -19.51 13.27 21.64
N GLY A 599 -18.92 12.20 22.18
CA GLY A 599 -17.54 11.80 21.90
C GLY A 599 -17.33 11.43 20.43
N LEU A 600 -16.09 11.48 19.97
CA LEU A 600 -15.69 11.19 18.59
C LEU A 600 -14.76 9.98 18.56
N GLY A 601 -15.11 8.98 17.73
CA GLY A 601 -14.18 7.96 17.26
C GLY A 601 -13.38 8.47 16.06
N PRO A 602 -12.38 7.73 15.56
CA PRO A 602 -11.62 8.15 14.39
C PRO A 602 -12.44 8.19 13.09
N LEU A 603 -13.47 7.35 12.95
CA LEU A 603 -14.32 7.31 11.75
C LEU A 603 -15.77 7.69 12.00
N ILE A 604 -16.26 7.63 13.23
CA ILE A 604 -17.66 7.90 13.55
C ILE A 604 -17.81 8.91 14.68
N GLY A 605 -18.98 9.57 14.74
CA GLY A 605 -19.35 10.52 15.80
C GLY A 605 -20.30 11.59 15.27
N ASP A 606 -21.59 11.41 15.55
CA ASP A 606 -22.68 12.29 15.10
C ASP A 606 -22.99 13.45 16.08
N GLY A 607 -22.22 13.55 17.19
CA GLY A 607 -22.46 14.51 18.25
C GLY A 607 -23.55 14.07 19.26
N GLN A 608 -24.39 13.11 18.90
CA GLN A 608 -25.35 12.40 19.74
C GLN A 608 -25.66 11.04 19.09
N LEU A 609 -26.25 10.11 19.87
CA LEU A 609 -26.48 8.75 19.40
C LEU A 609 -27.80 8.17 19.91
N ASN A 610 -28.67 7.79 18.97
CA ASN A 610 -29.81 6.91 19.23
C ASN A 610 -29.38 5.48 18.82
N TYR A 611 -28.76 4.76 19.76
CA TYR A 611 -28.05 3.53 19.46
C TYR A 611 -28.95 2.42 18.90
N ARG A 612 -28.54 1.92 17.72
CA ARG A 612 -28.93 0.62 17.17
C ARG A 612 -27.75 0.02 16.42
N PRO A 613 -27.61 -1.33 16.39
CA PRO A 613 -26.57 -1.97 15.58
C PRO A 613 -26.62 -1.50 14.13
N GLU A 614 -25.46 -1.20 13.56
CA GLU A 614 -25.33 -0.95 12.12
C GLU A 614 -25.50 -2.29 11.39
N ARG A 615 -26.35 -2.31 10.35
CA ARG A 615 -26.63 -3.50 9.55
C ARG A 615 -26.35 -3.20 8.09
N ILE A 616 -25.66 -4.10 7.47
CA ILE A 616 -25.17 -3.99 6.09
C ILE A 616 -25.65 -5.20 5.32
N LEU A 617 -26.19 -4.97 4.14
CA LEU A 617 -26.41 -5.97 3.10
C LEU A 617 -25.60 -5.54 1.89
N GLU A 618 -24.76 -6.42 1.33
CA GLU A 618 -24.00 -6.17 0.13
C GLU A 618 -24.27 -7.28 -0.89
N ALA A 619 -24.42 -6.87 -2.15
CA ALA A 619 -24.55 -7.77 -3.27
C ALA A 619 -23.77 -7.23 -4.48
N TYR A 620 -22.95 -8.07 -5.10
CA TYR A 620 -22.21 -7.71 -6.29
C TYR A 620 -22.32 -8.73 -7.41
N TYR A 621 -22.12 -8.28 -8.64
CA TYR A 621 -21.89 -9.09 -9.82
C TYR A 621 -20.57 -8.70 -10.48
N ALA A 622 -19.60 -9.59 -10.46
CA ALA A 622 -18.31 -9.45 -11.13
C ALA A 622 -18.41 -10.09 -12.51
N TYR A 623 -18.43 -9.25 -13.54
CA TYR A 623 -18.51 -9.63 -14.95
C TYR A 623 -17.12 -9.66 -15.57
N ALA A 624 -16.60 -10.83 -15.88
CA ALA A 624 -15.32 -11.00 -16.56
C ALA A 624 -15.42 -10.57 -18.02
N LEU A 625 -14.82 -9.42 -18.36
CA LEU A 625 -14.67 -8.95 -19.74
C LEU A 625 -13.62 -9.79 -20.48
N THR A 626 -12.53 -10.12 -19.80
CA THR A 626 -11.49 -11.07 -20.19
C THR A 626 -11.01 -11.80 -18.93
N LYS A 627 -10.09 -12.76 -19.05
CA LYS A 627 -9.46 -13.40 -17.89
C LYS A 627 -8.68 -12.44 -16.99
N GLN A 628 -8.26 -11.28 -17.55
CA GLN A 628 -7.45 -10.29 -16.85
C GLN A 628 -8.22 -9.03 -16.45
N LEU A 629 -9.44 -8.84 -16.96
CA LEU A 629 -10.20 -7.60 -16.78
C LEU A 629 -11.63 -7.90 -16.36
N THR A 630 -12.03 -7.40 -15.20
CA THR A 630 -13.36 -7.61 -14.60
C THR A 630 -14.04 -6.29 -14.32
N LEU A 631 -15.32 -6.17 -14.70
CA LEU A 631 -16.21 -5.08 -14.34
C LEU A 631 -17.19 -5.57 -13.27
N THR A 632 -17.25 -4.91 -12.13
CA THR A 632 -18.15 -5.27 -11.04
C THR A 632 -19.17 -4.18 -10.79
N GLY A 633 -20.45 -4.53 -10.78
CA GLY A 633 -21.51 -3.71 -10.20
C GLY A 633 -21.77 -4.17 -8.76
N ASP A 634 -21.82 -3.24 -7.82
CA ASP A 634 -22.03 -3.51 -6.41
C ASP A 634 -23.11 -2.61 -5.81
N TYR A 635 -23.87 -3.15 -4.87
CA TYR A 635 -24.89 -2.47 -4.13
C TYR A 635 -24.79 -2.79 -2.65
N GLN A 636 -24.77 -1.75 -1.81
CA GLN A 636 -24.83 -1.88 -0.36
C GLN A 636 -26.03 -1.14 0.21
N PHE A 637 -26.75 -1.81 1.10
CA PHE A 637 -27.84 -1.23 1.87
C PHE A 637 -27.48 -1.20 3.35
N ILE A 638 -27.37 0.01 3.92
CA ILE A 638 -26.88 0.23 5.29
C ILE A 638 -27.97 0.87 6.13
N THR A 639 -28.36 0.21 7.21
CA THR A 639 -29.30 0.77 8.19
C THR A 639 -28.56 1.16 9.46
N ASN A 640 -29.00 2.26 10.10
CA ASN A 640 -28.40 2.85 11.28
C ASN A 640 -26.89 3.15 11.08
N PRO A 641 -26.51 3.95 10.04
CA PRO A 641 -25.12 4.28 9.77
C PRO A 641 -24.48 4.87 11.03
N ALA A 642 -23.24 4.45 11.33
CA ALA A 642 -22.54 4.79 12.57
C ALA A 642 -23.36 4.50 13.85
N TYR A 643 -24.13 3.41 13.84
CA TYR A 643 -25.00 2.95 14.95
C TYR A 643 -26.17 3.89 15.29
N ASN A 644 -26.49 4.85 14.45
CA ASN A 644 -27.49 5.87 14.77
C ASN A 644 -28.82 5.61 14.06
N ALA A 645 -29.85 5.27 14.82
CA ALA A 645 -31.20 5.01 14.31
C ALA A 645 -31.93 6.26 13.77
N ASP A 646 -31.43 7.45 14.08
CA ASP A 646 -32.01 8.71 13.58
C ASP A 646 -31.50 9.02 12.15
N ARG A 647 -30.56 8.24 11.64
CA ARG A 647 -29.91 8.45 10.34
C ARG A 647 -30.09 7.25 9.41
N GLY A 648 -30.15 7.52 8.10
CA GLY A 648 -30.31 6.49 7.08
C GLY A 648 -31.77 6.09 6.83
N PRO A 649 -32.03 4.94 6.15
CA PRO A 649 -31.02 4.06 5.58
C PRO A 649 -30.24 4.69 4.43
N VAL A 650 -29.07 4.13 4.11
CA VAL A 650 -28.21 4.58 3.01
C VAL A 650 -28.09 3.46 1.97
N SER A 651 -28.26 3.82 0.69
CA SER A 651 -28.04 2.93 -0.46
C SER A 651 -26.78 3.38 -1.18
N VAL A 652 -25.73 2.57 -1.16
CA VAL A 652 -24.48 2.83 -1.88
C VAL A 652 -24.46 1.99 -3.16
N PHE A 653 -24.16 2.63 -4.28
CA PHE A 653 -23.98 2.02 -5.58
C PHE A 653 -22.51 2.16 -5.98
N SER A 654 -21.93 1.10 -6.51
CA SER A 654 -20.53 1.09 -6.90
C SER A 654 -20.32 0.45 -8.25
N ALA A 655 -19.33 0.97 -8.98
CA ALA A 655 -18.79 0.36 -10.19
C ALA A 655 -17.28 0.22 -10.04
N ARG A 656 -16.77 -1.01 -10.15
CA ARG A 656 -15.34 -1.33 -10.02
C ARG A 656 -14.83 -1.95 -11.31
N LEU A 657 -13.78 -1.36 -11.87
CA LEU A 657 -13.02 -1.95 -12.98
C LEU A 657 -11.67 -2.42 -12.41
N HIS A 658 -11.44 -3.73 -12.48
CA HIS A 658 -10.22 -4.37 -11.98
C HIS A 658 -9.50 -5.09 -13.10
N GLY A 659 -8.21 -4.82 -13.25
CA GLY A 659 -7.33 -5.51 -14.18
C GLY A 659 -6.10 -6.07 -13.47
N GLU A 660 -5.69 -7.29 -13.82
CA GLU A 660 -4.50 -7.93 -13.27
C GLU A 660 -3.76 -8.79 -14.29
N PHE A 661 -2.44 -8.97 -14.08
CA PHE A 661 -1.58 -9.81 -14.91
C PHE A 661 -0.47 -10.47 -14.09
#